data_4c2d0553ad7176ef7cb34a6c38c3215b
#
_entry.id   4c2d0553ad7176ef7cb34a6c38c3215b
#
_cell.length_a   1.000
_cell.length_b   1.000
_cell.length_c   1.000
_cell.angle_alpha   90.00
_cell.angle_beta   90.00
_cell.angle_gamma   90.00
#
_symmetry.space_group_name_H-M   'P 1'
#
loop_
_entity.id
_entity.type
_entity.pdbx_description
1 polymer ?
#
loop_
_entity_poly.entity_id
_entity_poly.type
_entity_poly.pdbx_seq_one_letter_code
_entity_poly.pdbx_strand_id
1 'polypeptide(L)'
;MSARPASVYSVRLEDPQAVYVSPATNGDDTATLQAAIDRVQAATGQGLVLLAPGAYTLTNTIYIWPGIRLIGYGSERPVFTLPPATPGFGDSAHEKILVFFAGDRPRRPDGAVPDANPGTFYSALANLDVAIGEGNPGAVVARAHYAQHCFLAHLDLHLGSALAGVHEGGNVIEDVHFFGGVHGIWTSKPSPGWQLTVIDSTFENQREAAILEHEAGLTLIRPRFRHVPVAVEIEPHWADELWVQDARLEDVSSAAFMYGLEQSPRTEINLTNITCRKVPMFALARESGRAFPAPGDVYEVRSFVHGLCQADLGKTPEIKTTFEAVPLEAEQPAAVLTPAVLPAADTWVNLRDLGAKGDARTDDTAVFQKAINEHRTLYLPSGCYVVRDTLQLRPDTVLIGLHPGATQIVLPDGTPAYQGIGAPKALLAVPPGGSNIVMGIGLYTGGNNRRAVAALWRAGTHSLMNDVRFLGGHGTPLPDGSRQSPYNRNHSGDPDPSRHWDSQYPSLWVTDGGGGTFVDIWTPSTFAQAGMVVSDTETPGAAYEISSEHHVRHELQVRHAAHWSFYALQTEEERGESGFALPLEIDSSHDILVANFHSYRVISSDQPFPWAAKVSNSRDVHFRNFHCDSNSKVSFDDAVYDQTYDIHVREHEFAALDLSGNAPKPQRPPASPMLASDASVQKVAGGFFNIAGGATGPDGDFYFVDAHWQRIYRWCCAARRLTTVCDSPLDPVNLAVDRAGNLLVVSSAGKGGVYTLTSNGVVQPAAPAPVTPVAGRDLYLPSSDWRLNENSLGHPAAEFISPDKTAVLAVGQDFLDGATSWGVKSSPPLRSFGLSQAVPGQPFYVTDESMLRTWVSEVGADGSLGQFKLFAEQGGESVATDVRGNVYIAAGQIYVYDPAGKLIDTIAVPERPVQLVFGGPGHKTLFIAARTSLYAVRTRYAGR
;
A
#
# COMPACT_ATOMS: atom_id res chain seq x y z
N MET A 1 11.47 -23.49 -32.33
CA MET A 1 12.08 -23.04 -31.08
C MET A 1 12.51 -21.60 -31.31
N SER A 2 11.87 -20.66 -30.66
CA SER A 2 12.39 -19.28 -30.64
C SER A 2 13.79 -19.29 -30.02
N ALA A 3 14.68 -18.39 -30.47
CA ALA A 3 15.99 -18.24 -29.86
C ALA A 3 15.78 -17.96 -28.33
N ARG A 4 16.50 -18.71 -27.49
CA ARG A 4 16.48 -18.45 -26.04
C ARG A 4 16.92 -17.00 -25.79
N PRO A 5 16.27 -16.29 -24.84
CA PRO A 5 16.72 -14.96 -24.46
C PRO A 5 18.17 -14.98 -23.99
N ALA A 6 18.88 -13.89 -24.23
CA ALA A 6 20.27 -13.77 -23.80
C ALA A 6 20.34 -13.69 -22.26
N SER A 7 21.31 -14.35 -21.67
CA SER A 7 21.59 -14.24 -20.24
C SER A 7 22.08 -12.83 -19.91
N VAL A 8 21.47 -12.20 -18.93
CA VAL A 8 21.87 -10.87 -18.42
C VAL A 8 23.24 -10.93 -17.74
N TYR A 9 23.47 -11.99 -16.97
CA TYR A 9 24.75 -12.25 -16.28
C TYR A 9 25.56 -13.30 -17.06
N SER A 10 26.04 -12.91 -18.25
CA SER A 10 26.67 -13.82 -19.21
C SER A 10 28.01 -14.41 -18.80
N VAL A 11 28.59 -13.93 -17.70
CA VAL A 11 29.85 -14.45 -17.13
C VAL A 11 29.67 -14.78 -15.63
N ARG A 12 30.58 -15.58 -15.11
CA ARG A 12 30.64 -15.81 -13.67
C ARG A 12 31.13 -14.53 -12.98
N LEU A 13 30.29 -13.98 -12.10
CA LEU A 13 30.63 -12.85 -11.24
C LEU A 13 31.30 -13.37 -9.97
N GLU A 14 32.51 -12.92 -9.66
CA GLU A 14 33.22 -13.33 -8.47
C GLU A 14 32.72 -12.52 -7.25
N ASP A 15 32.11 -13.23 -6.30
CA ASP A 15 31.62 -12.66 -5.04
C ASP A 15 32.11 -13.54 -3.86
N PRO A 16 32.86 -12.98 -2.89
CA PRO A 16 33.45 -13.75 -1.80
C PRO A 16 32.44 -14.33 -0.80
N GLN A 17 31.21 -13.83 -0.79
CA GLN A 17 30.16 -14.31 0.11
C GLN A 17 29.11 -15.17 -0.58
N ALA A 18 29.15 -15.28 -1.90
CA ALA A 18 28.21 -16.10 -2.65
C ALA A 18 28.52 -17.59 -2.55
N VAL A 19 27.47 -18.40 -2.62
CA VAL A 19 27.58 -19.86 -2.78
C VAL A 19 27.28 -20.20 -4.23
N TYR A 20 28.24 -20.88 -4.88
CA TYR A 20 28.13 -21.32 -6.27
C TYR A 20 27.62 -22.75 -6.34
N VAL A 21 26.63 -23.01 -7.19
CA VAL A 21 26.07 -24.35 -7.40
C VAL A 21 26.15 -24.70 -8.89
N SER A 22 26.52 -25.94 -9.16
CA SER A 22 26.45 -26.54 -10.48
C SER A 22 25.49 -27.72 -10.45
N PRO A 23 24.77 -28.02 -11.56
CA PRO A 23 23.82 -29.14 -11.57
C PRO A 23 24.52 -30.47 -11.41
N ALA A 24 23.87 -31.44 -10.78
CA ALA A 24 24.34 -32.80 -10.66
C ALA A 24 24.43 -33.47 -12.05
N THR A 25 25.40 -34.32 -12.23
CA THR A 25 25.60 -35.01 -13.51
C THR A 25 24.47 -35.98 -13.83
N ASN A 26 23.88 -36.59 -12.80
CA ASN A 26 22.71 -37.45 -12.88
C ASN A 26 22.03 -37.45 -11.51
N GLY A 27 20.84 -36.96 -11.39
CA GLY A 27 20.13 -37.00 -10.11
C GLY A 27 19.21 -35.84 -9.87
N ASP A 28 18.65 -35.83 -8.65
CA ASP A 28 17.78 -34.78 -8.12
C ASP A 28 18.62 -33.71 -7.42
N ASP A 29 18.49 -32.47 -7.87
CA ASP A 29 19.22 -31.34 -7.34
C ASP A 29 18.52 -30.65 -6.16
N THR A 30 17.31 -31.07 -5.80
CA THR A 30 16.48 -30.41 -4.75
C THR A 30 17.26 -30.25 -3.44
N ALA A 31 17.86 -31.32 -2.94
CA ALA A 31 18.61 -31.29 -1.67
C ALA A 31 19.89 -30.47 -1.77
N THR A 32 20.56 -30.48 -2.93
CA THR A 32 21.80 -29.71 -3.16
C THR A 32 21.53 -28.21 -3.17
N LEU A 33 20.47 -27.79 -3.86
CA LEU A 33 20.05 -26.40 -3.88
C LEU A 33 19.59 -25.93 -2.50
N GLN A 34 18.77 -26.74 -1.80
CA GLN A 34 18.34 -26.39 -0.45
C GLN A 34 19.54 -26.23 0.52
N ALA A 35 20.52 -27.13 0.44
CA ALA A 35 21.75 -27.04 1.25
C ALA A 35 22.58 -25.79 0.93
N ALA A 36 22.59 -25.32 -0.32
CA ALA A 36 23.26 -24.09 -0.68
C ALA A 36 22.54 -22.85 -0.10
N ILE A 37 21.20 -22.81 -0.22
CA ILE A 37 20.37 -21.75 0.39
C ILE A 37 20.57 -21.73 1.92
N ASP A 38 20.53 -22.89 2.55
CA ASP A 38 20.74 -23.03 3.99
C ASP A 38 22.12 -22.55 4.45
N ARG A 39 23.14 -22.80 3.64
CA ARG A 39 24.52 -22.36 3.93
C ARG A 39 24.67 -20.85 3.89
N VAL A 40 24.10 -20.17 2.89
CA VAL A 40 24.11 -18.70 2.81
C VAL A 40 23.41 -18.11 4.01
N GLN A 41 22.22 -18.59 4.34
CA GLN A 41 21.48 -18.08 5.48
C GLN A 41 22.22 -18.30 6.81
N ALA A 42 22.84 -19.47 6.98
CA ALA A 42 23.58 -19.77 8.20
C ALA A 42 24.87 -18.94 8.35
N ALA A 43 25.51 -18.58 7.23
CA ALA A 43 26.75 -17.82 7.24
C ALA A 43 26.54 -16.30 7.45
N THR A 44 25.53 -15.71 6.80
CA THR A 44 25.36 -14.25 6.71
C THR A 44 23.93 -13.78 6.99
N GLY A 45 22.96 -14.69 7.08
CA GLY A 45 21.55 -14.38 7.26
C GLY A 45 20.84 -13.90 5.97
N GLN A 46 21.59 -13.49 4.96
CA GLN A 46 21.13 -13.05 3.65
C GLN A 46 22.25 -13.16 2.62
N GLY A 47 21.96 -13.15 1.32
CA GLY A 47 23.00 -13.15 0.29
C GLY A 47 22.64 -13.92 -0.98
N LEU A 48 23.67 -14.42 -1.66
CA LEU A 48 23.58 -14.90 -3.04
C LEU A 48 23.86 -16.40 -3.14
N VAL A 49 23.01 -17.10 -3.88
CA VAL A 49 23.27 -18.42 -4.46
C VAL A 49 23.36 -18.23 -5.97
N LEU A 50 24.55 -18.45 -6.53
CA LEU A 50 24.85 -18.26 -7.95
C LEU A 50 24.83 -19.63 -8.68
N LEU A 51 23.96 -19.73 -9.68
CA LEU A 51 23.69 -20.97 -10.39
C LEU A 51 24.42 -21.04 -11.73
N ALA A 52 25.27 -22.04 -11.90
CA ALA A 52 25.98 -22.29 -13.14
C ALA A 52 25.01 -22.78 -14.25
N PRO A 53 25.34 -22.58 -15.55
CA PRO A 53 24.56 -23.14 -16.65
C PRO A 53 24.33 -24.65 -16.53
N GLY A 54 23.18 -25.09 -16.97
CA GLY A 54 22.79 -26.51 -17.03
C GLY A 54 21.40 -26.77 -16.51
N ALA A 55 20.99 -28.04 -16.56
CA ALA A 55 19.67 -28.46 -16.10
C ALA A 55 19.72 -28.96 -14.66
N TYR A 56 18.93 -28.36 -13.78
CA TYR A 56 18.73 -28.77 -12.40
C TYR A 56 17.41 -29.53 -12.29
N THR A 57 17.46 -30.78 -11.96
CA THR A 57 16.24 -31.59 -11.78
C THR A 57 15.71 -31.38 -10.36
N LEU A 58 14.48 -30.90 -10.25
CA LEU A 58 13.78 -30.69 -8.98
C LEU A 58 12.59 -31.63 -8.89
N THR A 59 12.52 -32.45 -7.83
CA THR A 59 11.40 -33.36 -7.59
C THR A 59 10.56 -32.99 -6.38
N ASN A 60 10.94 -31.92 -5.68
CA ASN A 60 10.24 -31.39 -4.51
C ASN A 60 10.43 -29.88 -4.40
N THR A 61 9.69 -29.26 -3.47
CA THR A 61 9.77 -27.84 -3.14
C THR A 61 11.17 -27.45 -2.64
N ILE A 62 11.72 -26.36 -3.15
CA ILE A 62 12.83 -25.65 -2.53
C ILE A 62 12.30 -24.39 -1.83
N TYR A 63 12.85 -24.10 -0.65
CA TYR A 63 12.47 -22.95 0.17
C TYR A 63 13.55 -21.88 0.10
N ILE A 64 13.16 -20.68 -0.33
CA ILE A 64 14.02 -19.50 -0.32
C ILE A 64 13.75 -18.76 0.98
N TRP A 65 14.71 -18.74 1.88
CA TRP A 65 14.62 -18.01 3.15
C TRP A 65 14.73 -16.49 2.93
N PRO A 66 14.26 -15.67 3.89
CA PRO A 66 14.34 -14.22 3.76
C PRO A 66 15.74 -13.73 3.42
N GLY A 67 15.82 -12.82 2.45
CA GLY A 67 17.09 -12.22 2.04
C GLY A 67 18.00 -13.09 1.18
N ILE A 68 17.52 -14.21 0.66
CA ILE A 68 18.32 -15.05 -0.24
C ILE A 68 17.92 -14.82 -1.70
N ARG A 69 18.88 -14.57 -2.56
CA ARG A 69 18.71 -14.46 -4.01
C ARG A 69 19.33 -15.62 -4.74
N LEU A 70 18.55 -16.28 -5.60
CA LEU A 70 19.00 -17.29 -6.54
C LEU A 70 19.17 -16.64 -7.90
N ILE A 71 20.39 -16.57 -8.43
CA ILE A 71 20.68 -15.87 -9.69
C ILE A 71 21.49 -16.80 -10.60
N GLY A 72 20.98 -17.02 -11.81
CA GLY A 72 21.71 -17.72 -12.84
C GLY A 72 22.84 -16.88 -13.43
N TYR A 73 23.93 -17.51 -13.84
CA TYR A 73 25.02 -16.87 -14.60
C TYR A 73 25.51 -17.74 -15.75
N GLY A 74 26.26 -17.15 -16.66
CA GLY A 74 26.86 -17.84 -17.81
C GLY A 74 26.24 -17.43 -19.14
N SER A 75 26.78 -17.85 -20.25
CA SER A 75 26.29 -17.54 -21.59
C SER A 75 24.89 -18.09 -21.88
N GLU A 76 24.50 -19.15 -21.18
CA GLU A 76 23.16 -19.73 -21.21
C GLU A 76 22.58 -19.68 -19.78
N ARG A 77 21.28 -19.47 -19.69
CA ARG A 77 20.57 -19.51 -18.41
C ARG A 77 20.50 -20.94 -17.87
N PRO A 78 20.66 -21.18 -16.54
CA PRO A 78 20.33 -22.46 -15.92
C PRO A 78 18.83 -22.75 -16.08
N VAL A 79 18.46 -24.04 -16.06
CA VAL A 79 17.08 -24.48 -16.24
C VAL A 79 16.67 -25.34 -15.05
N PHE A 80 15.64 -24.93 -14.31
CA PHE A 80 14.97 -25.80 -13.35
C PHE A 80 13.96 -26.70 -14.07
N THR A 81 14.08 -28.01 -13.90
CA THR A 81 13.20 -28.98 -14.55
C THR A 81 12.44 -29.79 -13.52
N LEU A 82 11.11 -29.72 -13.56
CA LEU A 82 10.23 -30.67 -12.87
C LEU A 82 9.92 -31.82 -13.84
N PRO A 83 10.34 -33.07 -13.56
CA PRO A 83 10.10 -34.21 -14.46
C PRO A 83 8.60 -34.48 -14.68
N PRO A 84 8.22 -35.17 -15.77
CA PRO A 84 6.83 -35.55 -16.00
C PRO A 84 6.25 -36.39 -14.87
N ALA A 85 5.00 -36.15 -14.51
CA ALA A 85 4.23 -36.88 -13.49
C ALA A 85 4.99 -37.07 -12.15
N THR A 86 5.65 -36.01 -11.70
CA THR A 86 6.40 -36.03 -10.42
C THR A 86 5.44 -36.23 -9.26
N PRO A 87 5.72 -37.18 -8.33
CA PRO A 87 4.85 -37.43 -7.17
C PRO A 87 4.57 -36.17 -6.35
N GLY A 88 3.28 -35.96 -6.02
CA GLY A 88 2.80 -34.81 -5.26
C GLY A 88 2.42 -33.59 -6.11
N PHE A 89 2.76 -33.53 -7.40
CA PHE A 89 2.38 -32.45 -8.31
C PHE A 89 1.22 -32.84 -9.26
N GLY A 90 0.69 -34.05 -9.14
CA GLY A 90 -0.34 -34.59 -10.04
C GLY A 90 -1.80 -34.27 -9.67
N ASP A 91 -2.06 -33.59 -8.56
CA ASP A 91 -3.39 -33.25 -8.08
C ASP A 91 -3.70 -31.79 -8.34
N SER A 92 -4.61 -31.49 -9.27
CA SER A 92 -5.01 -30.12 -9.60
C SER A 92 -5.87 -29.44 -8.53
N ALA A 93 -6.42 -30.22 -7.58
CA ALA A 93 -7.21 -29.68 -6.47
C ALA A 93 -6.32 -29.21 -5.28
N HIS A 94 -5.07 -29.62 -5.27
CA HIS A 94 -4.11 -29.27 -4.23
C HIS A 94 -2.80 -28.82 -4.88
N GLU A 95 -2.55 -27.54 -4.85
CA GLU A 95 -1.32 -26.97 -5.40
C GLU A 95 -0.08 -27.47 -4.67
N LYS A 96 1.00 -27.64 -5.41
CA LYS A 96 2.33 -27.86 -4.86
C LYS A 96 3.34 -26.93 -5.53
N ILE A 97 4.02 -26.16 -4.69
CA ILE A 97 4.94 -25.12 -5.12
C ILE A 97 6.33 -25.72 -5.38
N LEU A 98 6.95 -25.34 -6.49
CA LEU A 98 8.33 -25.73 -6.79
C LEU A 98 9.35 -24.85 -6.07
N VAL A 99 9.16 -23.52 -6.12
CA VAL A 99 10.01 -22.53 -5.45
C VAL A 99 9.13 -21.74 -4.47
N PHE A 100 9.35 -21.95 -3.18
CA PHE A 100 8.55 -21.33 -2.13
C PHE A 100 9.37 -20.26 -1.41
N PHE A 101 8.97 -19.00 -1.55
CA PHE A 101 9.53 -17.92 -0.74
C PHE A 101 8.92 -17.97 0.65
N ALA A 102 9.77 -18.17 1.66
CA ALA A 102 9.35 -18.42 3.02
C ALA A 102 9.61 -17.23 3.95
N GLY A 103 8.75 -17.04 4.93
CA GLY A 103 8.89 -16.00 5.96
C GLY A 103 9.96 -16.33 7.00
N ASP A 104 10.23 -17.61 7.23
CA ASP A 104 11.26 -18.10 8.16
C ASP A 104 11.49 -19.62 7.99
N ARG A 105 12.50 -20.15 8.65
CA ARG A 105 12.65 -21.60 8.82
C ARG A 105 11.55 -22.16 9.73
N PRO A 106 11.17 -23.45 9.55
CA PRO A 106 10.15 -24.05 10.38
C PRO A 106 10.56 -24.01 11.87
N ARG A 107 9.71 -23.38 12.67
CA ARG A 107 9.88 -23.29 14.13
C ARG A 107 8.85 -24.10 14.89
N ARG A 108 7.79 -24.57 14.19
CA ARG A 108 6.70 -25.34 14.78
C ARG A 108 7.05 -26.82 14.85
N PRO A 109 6.51 -27.58 15.85
CA PRO A 109 6.75 -29.02 15.96
C PRO A 109 6.25 -29.83 14.77
N ASP A 110 5.27 -29.33 14.01
CA ASP A 110 4.74 -29.94 12.80
C ASP A 110 5.64 -29.75 11.57
N GLY A 111 6.71 -28.97 11.71
CA GLY A 111 7.64 -28.67 10.61
C GLY A 111 7.08 -27.77 9.51
N ALA A 112 5.92 -27.12 9.73
CA ALA A 112 5.33 -26.22 8.75
C ALA A 112 6.25 -25.01 8.50
N VAL A 113 6.52 -24.74 7.23
CA VAL A 113 7.27 -23.55 6.78
C VAL A 113 6.29 -22.38 6.70
N PRO A 114 6.54 -21.26 7.41
CA PRO A 114 5.69 -20.09 7.29
C PRO A 114 5.82 -19.46 5.91
N ASP A 115 4.69 -19.01 5.38
CA ASP A 115 4.67 -18.24 4.15
C ASP A 115 5.44 -16.94 4.30
N ALA A 116 6.01 -16.46 3.20
CA ALA A 116 6.50 -15.09 3.16
C ALA A 116 5.33 -14.12 3.36
N ASN A 117 5.63 -12.95 3.89
CA ASN A 117 4.63 -11.93 4.18
C ASN A 117 5.35 -10.55 4.27
N PRO A 118 4.69 -9.51 4.76
CA PRO A 118 5.27 -8.18 4.89
C PRO A 118 6.63 -8.06 5.58
N GLY A 119 7.12 -9.10 6.23
CA GLY A 119 8.45 -9.13 6.86
C GLY A 119 9.54 -9.81 6.03
N THR A 120 9.26 -10.21 4.80
CA THR A 120 10.21 -10.92 3.93
C THR A 120 10.73 -10.01 2.84
N PHE A 121 11.99 -9.61 2.97
CA PHE A 121 12.66 -8.65 2.09
C PHE A 121 13.85 -9.26 1.36
N TYR A 122 14.24 -8.67 0.22
CA TYR A 122 15.45 -8.96 -0.56
C TYR A 122 15.53 -10.33 -1.23
N SER A 123 14.51 -11.15 -1.18
CA SER A 123 14.53 -12.47 -1.81
C SER A 123 14.25 -12.36 -3.30
N ALA A 124 14.95 -13.12 -4.13
CA ALA A 124 14.74 -13.07 -5.57
C ALA A 124 15.05 -14.40 -6.29
N LEU A 125 14.44 -14.53 -7.45
CA LEU A 125 14.77 -15.56 -8.44
C LEU A 125 15.01 -14.85 -9.77
N ALA A 126 16.22 -14.99 -10.34
CA ALA A 126 16.56 -14.22 -11.54
C ALA A 126 17.49 -14.96 -12.52
N ASN A 127 17.34 -14.62 -13.80
CA ASN A 127 18.20 -15.05 -14.90
C ASN A 127 18.29 -16.57 -15.01
N LEU A 128 17.15 -17.25 -15.00
CA LEU A 128 17.02 -18.69 -15.21
C LEU A 128 15.71 -19.05 -15.90
N ASP A 129 15.61 -20.27 -16.39
CA ASP A 129 14.41 -20.80 -17.01
C ASP A 129 13.79 -21.90 -16.14
N VAL A 130 12.48 -22.13 -16.27
CA VAL A 130 11.78 -23.24 -15.61
C VAL A 130 11.00 -24.06 -16.64
N ALA A 131 11.10 -25.38 -16.56
CA ALA A 131 10.36 -26.29 -17.42
C ALA A 131 9.57 -27.31 -16.59
N ILE A 132 8.24 -27.25 -16.67
CA ILE A 132 7.34 -28.19 -16.01
C ILE A 132 6.98 -29.32 -16.99
N GLY A 133 7.33 -30.55 -16.64
CA GLY A 133 6.98 -31.73 -17.41
C GLY A 133 5.47 -32.06 -17.38
N GLU A 134 4.99 -32.73 -18.39
CA GLU A 134 3.57 -33.12 -18.48
C GLU A 134 3.12 -34.00 -17.31
N GLY A 135 1.83 -33.93 -16.96
CA GLY A 135 1.25 -34.70 -15.87
C GLY A 135 1.46 -34.12 -14.46
N ASN A 136 1.76 -32.83 -14.37
CA ASN A 136 1.91 -32.07 -13.11
C ASN A 136 0.84 -30.94 -12.98
N PRO A 137 -0.47 -31.24 -13.06
CA PRO A 137 -1.51 -30.19 -13.09
C PRO A 137 -1.67 -29.42 -11.80
N GLY A 138 -1.13 -29.89 -10.67
CA GLY A 138 -1.08 -29.15 -9.41
C GLY A 138 0.20 -28.34 -9.20
N ALA A 139 1.12 -28.33 -10.18
CA ALA A 139 2.36 -27.59 -10.05
C ALA A 139 2.13 -26.06 -10.13
N VAL A 140 2.80 -25.33 -9.23
CA VAL A 140 3.00 -23.89 -9.31
C VAL A 140 4.50 -23.64 -9.26
N VAL A 141 5.02 -22.79 -10.15
CA VAL A 141 6.46 -22.55 -10.23
C VAL A 141 6.93 -21.79 -9.00
N ALA A 142 6.32 -20.67 -8.67
CA ALA A 142 6.73 -19.86 -7.52
C ALA A 142 5.55 -19.40 -6.67
N ARG A 143 5.65 -19.51 -5.36
CA ARG A 143 4.85 -18.75 -4.41
C ARG A 143 5.68 -17.59 -3.89
N ALA A 144 5.24 -16.37 -4.21
CA ALA A 144 6.05 -15.16 -4.11
C ALA A 144 5.37 -14.08 -3.26
N HIS A 145 4.78 -14.48 -2.10
CA HIS A 145 4.07 -13.62 -1.17
C HIS A 145 5.04 -12.84 -0.28
N TYR A 146 5.81 -11.93 -0.86
CA TYR A 146 6.90 -11.22 -0.21
C TYR A 146 6.75 -9.68 -0.36
N ALA A 147 7.69 -8.93 0.18
CA ALA A 147 7.70 -7.49 0.28
C ALA A 147 8.83 -6.84 -0.54
N GLN A 148 9.27 -5.66 -0.14
CA GLN A 148 10.20 -4.81 -0.88
C GLN A 148 11.54 -5.46 -1.18
N HIS A 149 12.15 -5.07 -2.31
CA HIS A 149 13.39 -5.63 -2.86
C HIS A 149 13.34 -7.14 -3.10
N CYS A 150 12.13 -7.68 -3.22
CA CYS A 150 11.90 -9.03 -3.69
C CYS A 150 11.41 -8.99 -5.13
N PHE A 151 11.91 -9.86 -5.98
CA PHE A 151 11.50 -9.85 -7.37
C PHE A 151 11.67 -11.21 -8.06
N LEU A 152 10.95 -11.36 -9.17
CA LEU A 152 11.18 -12.36 -10.20
C LEU A 152 11.63 -11.63 -11.47
N ALA A 153 12.82 -11.93 -12.01
CA ALA A 153 13.32 -11.19 -13.16
C ALA A 153 14.07 -12.05 -14.17
N HIS A 154 13.89 -11.74 -15.46
CA HIS A 154 14.60 -12.42 -16.55
C HIS A 154 14.39 -13.94 -16.56
N LEU A 155 13.12 -14.38 -16.54
CA LEU A 155 12.73 -15.79 -16.48
C LEU A 155 11.91 -16.21 -17.69
N ASP A 156 12.16 -17.43 -18.23
CA ASP A 156 11.25 -18.11 -19.13
C ASP A 156 10.59 -19.28 -18.40
N LEU A 157 9.27 -19.21 -18.19
CA LEU A 157 8.49 -20.21 -17.47
C LEU A 157 7.67 -21.07 -18.45
N HIS A 158 8.18 -22.25 -18.80
CA HIS A 158 7.48 -23.23 -19.61
C HIS A 158 6.60 -24.10 -18.72
N LEU A 159 5.33 -23.71 -18.58
CA LEU A 159 4.41 -24.21 -17.57
C LEU A 159 3.80 -25.59 -17.91
N GLY A 160 3.74 -25.97 -19.20
CA GLY A 160 3.16 -27.25 -19.59
C GLY A 160 1.76 -27.47 -19.03
N SER A 161 1.59 -28.53 -18.22
CA SER A 161 0.33 -28.85 -17.55
C SER A 161 0.08 -28.09 -16.22
N ALA A 162 1.00 -27.27 -15.75
CA ALA A 162 0.94 -26.58 -14.45
C ALA A 162 -0.34 -25.76 -14.24
N LEU A 163 -0.68 -25.59 -12.95
CA LEU A 163 -1.76 -24.72 -12.49
C LEU A 163 -1.41 -23.25 -12.73
N ALA A 164 -0.24 -22.79 -12.25
CA ALA A 164 0.18 -21.41 -12.43
C ALA A 164 1.72 -21.26 -12.51
N GLY A 165 2.15 -20.17 -13.11
CA GLY A 165 3.54 -19.73 -13.01
C GLY A 165 3.86 -19.13 -11.65
N VAL A 166 3.09 -18.14 -11.23
CA VAL A 166 3.21 -17.49 -9.93
C VAL A 166 1.89 -17.55 -9.17
N HIS A 167 1.98 -17.92 -7.91
CA HIS A 167 0.87 -17.81 -6.96
C HIS A 167 1.24 -16.86 -5.84
N GLU A 168 0.31 -15.97 -5.46
CA GLU A 168 0.52 -14.91 -4.46
C GLU A 168 1.77 -14.06 -4.80
N GLY A 169 1.74 -13.43 -5.97
CA GLY A 169 2.81 -12.51 -6.37
C GLY A 169 2.80 -11.20 -5.59
N GLY A 170 3.96 -10.62 -5.37
CA GLY A 170 4.10 -9.29 -4.75
C GLY A 170 5.32 -8.56 -5.29
N ASN A 171 5.42 -7.26 -5.02
CA ASN A 171 6.50 -6.36 -5.42
C ASN A 171 6.72 -6.36 -6.95
N VAL A 172 7.87 -6.77 -7.46
CA VAL A 172 8.23 -6.61 -8.88
C VAL A 172 8.38 -7.95 -9.61
N ILE A 173 7.76 -8.03 -10.80
CA ILE A 173 8.00 -9.07 -11.82
C ILE A 173 8.46 -8.36 -13.09
N GLU A 174 9.71 -8.59 -13.54
CA GLU A 174 10.31 -7.88 -14.66
C GLU A 174 10.90 -8.85 -15.70
N ASP A 175 10.53 -8.68 -16.98
CA ASP A 175 11.02 -9.52 -18.09
C ASP A 175 10.82 -11.02 -17.80
N VAL A 176 9.58 -11.39 -17.47
CA VAL A 176 9.17 -12.79 -17.23
C VAL A 176 8.20 -13.24 -18.30
N HIS A 177 8.52 -14.38 -18.92
CA HIS A 177 7.73 -14.94 -20.01
C HIS A 177 7.03 -16.23 -19.57
N PHE A 178 5.70 -16.21 -19.58
CA PHE A 178 4.85 -17.32 -19.17
C PHE A 178 4.31 -18.06 -20.40
N PHE A 179 4.67 -19.33 -20.57
CA PHE A 179 4.24 -20.17 -21.70
C PHE A 179 3.38 -21.34 -21.22
N GLY A 180 2.10 -21.36 -21.57
CA GLY A 180 1.15 -22.41 -21.18
C GLY A 180 0.65 -22.27 -19.75
N GLY A 181 0.30 -23.38 -19.12
CA GLY A 181 -0.32 -23.41 -17.80
C GLY A 181 -1.83 -23.12 -17.82
N VAL A 182 -2.49 -23.18 -16.66
CA VAL A 182 -3.84 -22.66 -16.51
C VAL A 182 -3.76 -21.14 -16.44
N HIS A 183 -2.95 -20.62 -15.52
CA HIS A 183 -2.68 -19.20 -15.36
C HIS A 183 -1.17 -18.91 -15.47
N GLY A 184 -0.81 -17.71 -15.92
CA GLY A 184 0.54 -17.18 -15.74
C GLY A 184 0.74 -16.72 -14.30
N ILE A 185 -0.15 -15.84 -13.85
CA ILE A 185 -0.20 -15.35 -12.45
C ILE A 185 -1.60 -15.62 -11.89
N TRP A 186 -1.63 -16.17 -10.68
CA TRP A 186 -2.81 -16.25 -9.85
C TRP A 186 -2.46 -15.62 -8.49
N THR A 187 -3.10 -14.51 -8.14
CA THR A 187 -2.69 -13.72 -6.99
C THR A 187 -3.86 -13.08 -6.27
N SER A 188 -3.62 -12.74 -5.02
CA SER A 188 -4.51 -11.93 -4.20
C SER A 188 -3.73 -10.76 -3.62
N LYS A 189 -4.33 -9.98 -2.74
CA LYS A 189 -3.69 -8.87 -2.04
C LYS A 189 -2.39 -9.34 -1.38
N PRO A 190 -1.23 -8.92 -1.88
CA PRO A 190 0.05 -9.45 -1.38
C PRO A 190 0.30 -8.99 0.06
N SER A 191 -0.02 -7.75 0.36
CA SER A 191 0.09 -7.15 1.69
C SER A 191 -0.70 -5.84 1.70
N PRO A 192 -1.12 -5.36 2.88
CA PRO A 192 -1.90 -4.13 2.94
C PRO A 192 -1.27 -2.90 2.30
N GLY A 193 0.04 -2.78 2.26
CA GLY A 193 0.72 -1.61 1.70
C GLY A 193 1.42 -1.87 0.38
N TRP A 194 1.58 -3.13 -0.02
CA TRP A 194 2.33 -3.47 -1.23
C TRP A 194 1.42 -3.69 -2.41
N GLN A 195 1.96 -3.45 -3.55
CA GLN A 195 1.34 -3.68 -4.84
C GLN A 195 2.10 -4.73 -5.62
N LEU A 196 1.54 -5.19 -6.73
CA LEU A 196 2.22 -6.04 -7.68
C LEU A 196 2.47 -5.27 -8.97
N THR A 197 3.74 -5.03 -9.27
CA THR A 197 4.16 -4.36 -10.50
C THR A 197 4.78 -5.36 -11.46
N VAL A 198 4.22 -5.47 -12.67
CA VAL A 198 4.68 -6.37 -13.73
C VAL A 198 5.15 -5.55 -14.92
N ILE A 199 6.44 -5.66 -15.26
CA ILE A 199 7.08 -4.85 -16.30
C ILE A 199 7.60 -5.76 -17.42
N ASP A 200 7.39 -5.36 -18.67
CA ASP A 200 7.95 -6.01 -19.89
C ASP A 200 7.71 -7.53 -19.99
N SER A 201 6.65 -8.04 -19.38
CA SER A 201 6.38 -9.47 -19.28
C SER A 201 5.40 -9.97 -20.36
N THR A 202 5.49 -11.26 -20.69
CA THR A 202 4.69 -11.88 -21.77
C THR A 202 3.92 -13.09 -21.26
N PHE A 203 2.64 -13.19 -21.66
CA PHE A 203 1.74 -14.28 -21.33
C PHE A 203 1.25 -14.94 -22.63
N GLU A 204 1.52 -16.21 -22.81
CA GLU A 204 1.22 -16.92 -24.05
C GLU A 204 0.67 -18.31 -23.81
N ASN A 205 -0.50 -18.61 -24.42
CA ASN A 205 -1.13 -19.93 -24.42
C ASN A 205 -1.61 -20.41 -23.04
N GLN A 206 -2.00 -19.52 -22.11
CA GLN A 206 -2.70 -19.93 -20.90
C GLN A 206 -4.09 -20.48 -21.27
N ARG A 207 -4.55 -21.47 -20.49
CA ARG A 207 -5.81 -22.17 -20.79
C ARG A 207 -7.06 -21.44 -20.26
N GLU A 208 -6.88 -20.59 -19.28
CA GLU A 208 -7.91 -19.72 -18.69
C GLU A 208 -7.41 -18.27 -18.67
N ALA A 209 -7.71 -17.49 -17.64
CA ALA A 209 -7.17 -16.14 -17.55
C ALA A 209 -5.64 -16.16 -17.40
N ALA A 210 -4.95 -15.32 -18.19
CA ALA A 210 -3.50 -15.22 -18.08
C ALA A 210 -3.07 -14.67 -16.70
N ILE A 211 -3.82 -13.68 -16.19
CA ILE A 211 -3.73 -13.20 -14.83
C ILE A 211 -5.12 -13.32 -14.19
N LEU A 212 -5.21 -14.08 -13.10
CA LEU A 212 -6.39 -14.19 -12.25
C LEU A 212 -6.03 -13.54 -10.91
N GLU A 213 -6.81 -12.52 -10.48
CA GLU A 213 -6.41 -11.74 -9.32
C GLU A 213 -7.60 -11.15 -8.55
N HIS A 214 -7.36 -10.71 -7.31
CA HIS A 214 -8.22 -9.83 -6.56
C HIS A 214 -7.42 -8.97 -5.57
N GLU A 215 -7.77 -7.69 -5.47
CA GLU A 215 -7.16 -6.70 -4.56
C GLU A 215 -5.61 -6.71 -4.62
N ALA A 216 -5.04 -6.95 -5.81
CA ALA A 216 -3.59 -7.04 -5.97
C ALA A 216 -2.91 -5.67 -6.11
N GLY A 217 -3.67 -4.60 -6.34
CA GLY A 217 -3.12 -3.29 -6.69
C GLY A 217 -2.27 -3.38 -7.94
N LEU A 218 -2.80 -4.09 -8.98
CA LEU A 218 -2.02 -4.58 -10.11
C LEU A 218 -1.60 -3.48 -11.07
N THR A 219 -0.30 -3.32 -11.24
CA THR A 219 0.31 -2.37 -12.20
C THR A 219 1.02 -3.14 -13.31
N LEU A 220 0.51 -3.06 -14.54
CA LEU A 220 1.07 -3.71 -15.72
C LEU A 220 1.67 -2.67 -16.67
N ILE A 221 2.98 -2.73 -16.91
CA ILE A 221 3.70 -1.83 -17.81
C ILE A 221 4.26 -2.62 -18.98
N ARG A 222 3.82 -2.31 -20.19
CA ARG A 222 4.21 -2.96 -21.44
C ARG A 222 4.01 -4.49 -21.45
N PRO A 223 2.90 -5.04 -20.87
CA PRO A 223 2.65 -6.46 -20.92
C PRO A 223 2.25 -6.89 -22.34
N ARG A 224 2.49 -8.16 -22.66
CA ARG A 224 2.07 -8.79 -23.92
C ARG A 224 1.24 -10.04 -23.65
N PHE A 225 0.05 -10.11 -24.22
CA PHE A 225 -0.83 -11.27 -24.11
C PHE A 225 -1.09 -11.87 -25.50
N ARG A 226 -0.89 -13.16 -25.64
CA ARG A 226 -1.09 -13.88 -26.92
C ARG A 226 -1.77 -15.21 -26.72
N HIS A 227 -2.79 -15.49 -27.54
CA HIS A 227 -3.50 -16.77 -27.58
C HIS A 227 -4.04 -17.18 -26.20
N VAL A 228 -4.72 -16.26 -25.51
CA VAL A 228 -5.30 -16.47 -24.19
C VAL A 228 -6.82 -16.25 -24.23
N PRO A 229 -7.61 -16.94 -23.39
CA PRO A 229 -9.03 -16.63 -23.30
C PRO A 229 -9.32 -15.25 -22.71
N VAL A 230 -8.64 -14.90 -21.62
CA VAL A 230 -8.75 -13.63 -20.90
C VAL A 230 -7.34 -13.14 -20.55
N ALA A 231 -7.07 -11.85 -20.71
CA ALA A 231 -5.77 -11.29 -20.32
C ALA A 231 -5.70 -11.08 -18.81
N VAL A 232 -6.65 -10.33 -18.24
CA VAL A 232 -6.76 -10.11 -16.79
C VAL A 232 -8.20 -10.34 -16.35
N GLU A 233 -8.38 -11.15 -15.34
CA GLU A 233 -9.67 -11.40 -14.69
C GLU A 233 -9.57 -11.04 -13.22
N ILE A 234 -10.35 -10.03 -12.79
CA ILE A 234 -10.60 -9.77 -11.38
C ILE A 234 -11.63 -10.80 -10.90
N GLU A 235 -11.33 -11.54 -9.83
CA GLU A 235 -12.19 -12.61 -9.33
C GLU A 235 -13.61 -12.14 -9.00
N PRO A 236 -14.64 -13.01 -9.11
CA PRO A 236 -16.00 -12.62 -8.75
C PRO A 236 -16.09 -12.12 -7.30
N HIS A 237 -16.84 -11.04 -7.10
CA HIS A 237 -17.08 -10.39 -5.80
C HIS A 237 -15.91 -9.63 -5.19
N TRP A 238 -14.83 -9.44 -5.95
CA TRP A 238 -13.67 -8.67 -5.56
C TRP A 238 -13.50 -7.40 -6.39
N ALA A 239 -12.77 -6.46 -5.84
CA ALA A 239 -12.35 -5.21 -6.48
C ALA A 239 -10.84 -5.22 -6.72
N ASP A 240 -10.34 -4.33 -7.56
CA ASP A 240 -8.91 -4.04 -7.67
C ASP A 240 -8.65 -2.62 -8.16
N GLU A 241 -7.45 -2.12 -7.86
CA GLU A 241 -6.85 -0.91 -8.43
C GLU A 241 -5.97 -1.31 -9.64
N LEU A 242 -6.60 -1.62 -10.77
CA LEU A 242 -5.92 -2.11 -11.97
C LEU A 242 -5.40 -0.98 -12.86
N TRP A 243 -4.08 -0.88 -13.00
CA TRP A 243 -3.41 -0.02 -13.98
C TRP A 243 -2.76 -0.84 -15.09
N VAL A 244 -3.05 -0.53 -16.37
CA VAL A 244 -2.39 -1.18 -17.52
C VAL A 244 -1.96 -0.13 -18.53
N GLN A 245 -0.69 -0.14 -18.90
CA GLN A 245 -0.13 0.82 -19.85
C GLN A 245 0.73 0.16 -20.92
N ASP A 246 0.62 0.66 -22.15
CA ASP A 246 1.44 0.26 -23.31
C ASP A 246 1.34 -1.25 -23.62
N ALA A 247 0.17 -1.86 -23.35
CA ALA A 247 -0.04 -3.29 -23.54
C ALA A 247 -0.24 -3.69 -25.01
N ARG A 248 0.08 -4.95 -25.32
CA ARG A 248 -0.25 -5.57 -26.61
C ARG A 248 -1.06 -6.84 -26.39
N LEU A 249 -2.20 -6.92 -27.04
CA LEU A 249 -3.13 -8.03 -26.97
C LEU A 249 -3.30 -8.65 -28.35
N GLU A 250 -3.07 -9.95 -28.46
CA GLU A 250 -3.17 -10.70 -29.72
C GLU A 250 -3.93 -12.02 -29.53
N ASP A 251 -4.97 -12.26 -30.34
CA ASP A 251 -5.78 -13.46 -30.30
C ASP A 251 -6.33 -13.78 -28.90
N VAL A 252 -7.06 -12.83 -28.29
CA VAL A 252 -7.78 -13.03 -27.03
C VAL A 252 -9.20 -13.46 -27.35
N SER A 253 -9.56 -14.69 -26.95
CA SER A 253 -10.75 -15.34 -27.49
C SER A 253 -12.06 -15.03 -26.77
N SER A 254 -12.03 -14.58 -25.51
CA SER A 254 -13.21 -14.20 -24.72
C SER A 254 -13.25 -12.69 -24.52
N ALA A 255 -12.80 -12.20 -23.39
CA ALA A 255 -12.68 -10.77 -23.12
C ALA A 255 -11.27 -10.46 -22.62
N ALA A 256 -10.69 -9.31 -23.03
CA ALA A 256 -9.34 -8.99 -22.58
C ALA A 256 -9.32 -8.69 -21.08
N PHE A 257 -10.28 -7.91 -20.58
CA PHE A 257 -10.39 -7.55 -19.17
C PHE A 257 -11.79 -7.89 -18.65
N MET A 258 -11.83 -8.64 -17.52
CA MET A 258 -13.10 -9.00 -16.87
C MET A 258 -13.09 -8.47 -15.43
N TYR A 259 -14.14 -7.77 -15.05
CA TYR A 259 -14.28 -7.18 -13.71
C TYR A 259 -15.71 -7.27 -13.20
N GLY A 260 -15.87 -7.09 -11.89
CA GLY A 260 -17.16 -7.02 -11.18
C GLY A 260 -17.24 -5.80 -10.27
N LEU A 261 -18.19 -5.81 -9.31
CA LEU A 261 -18.41 -4.73 -8.34
C LEU A 261 -18.46 -3.32 -8.97
N GLU A 262 -19.18 -3.20 -10.09
CA GLU A 262 -19.23 -1.98 -10.92
C GLU A 262 -19.68 -0.72 -10.19
N GLN A 263 -20.32 -0.84 -9.04
CA GLN A 263 -20.78 0.29 -8.22
C GLN A 263 -19.91 0.53 -7.00
N SER A 264 -18.83 -0.24 -6.81
CA SER A 264 -17.89 -0.04 -5.72
C SER A 264 -16.89 1.07 -6.07
N PRO A 265 -16.66 2.05 -5.19
CA PRO A 265 -15.57 3.01 -5.37
C PRO A 265 -14.18 2.36 -5.45
N ARG A 266 -14.02 1.17 -4.85
CA ARG A 266 -12.77 0.39 -4.85
C ARG A 266 -12.50 -0.37 -6.15
N THR A 267 -13.44 -0.36 -7.11
CA THR A 267 -13.17 -0.88 -8.45
C THR A 267 -12.62 0.25 -9.31
N GLU A 268 -11.31 0.30 -9.42
CA GLU A 268 -10.55 1.38 -10.02
C GLU A 268 -9.74 0.85 -11.20
N ILE A 269 -10.22 1.05 -12.42
CA ILE A 269 -9.61 0.50 -13.61
C ILE A 269 -9.18 1.61 -14.55
N ASN A 270 -7.91 1.67 -14.84
CA ASN A 270 -7.31 2.57 -15.82
C ASN A 270 -6.42 1.79 -16.79
N LEU A 271 -6.84 1.75 -18.05
CA LEU A 271 -6.12 1.06 -19.12
C LEU A 271 -5.81 2.08 -20.22
N THR A 272 -4.54 2.24 -20.58
CA THR A 272 -4.10 3.31 -21.49
C THR A 272 -3.11 2.80 -22.54
N ASN A 273 -3.23 3.31 -23.76
CA ASN A 273 -2.34 3.01 -24.88
C ASN A 273 -2.20 1.50 -25.16
N ILE A 274 -3.32 0.82 -25.42
CA ILE A 274 -3.36 -0.63 -25.63
C ILE A 274 -3.62 -0.96 -27.09
N THR A 275 -2.70 -1.66 -27.73
CA THR A 275 -2.86 -2.15 -29.09
C THR A 275 -3.46 -3.55 -29.07
N CYS A 276 -4.55 -3.75 -29.80
CA CYS A 276 -5.30 -5.00 -29.89
C CYS A 276 -5.33 -5.52 -31.31
N ARG A 277 -5.11 -6.84 -31.48
CA ARG A 277 -5.29 -7.56 -32.72
C ARG A 277 -6.07 -8.85 -32.49
N LYS A 278 -7.22 -9.01 -33.16
CA LYS A 278 -8.15 -10.13 -32.95
C LYS A 278 -8.58 -10.29 -31.49
N VAL A 279 -9.02 -9.20 -30.91
CA VAL A 279 -9.58 -9.13 -29.56
C VAL A 279 -11.02 -8.65 -29.70
N PRO A 280 -12.00 -9.52 -29.87
CA PRO A 280 -13.38 -9.13 -30.20
C PRO A 280 -14.10 -8.41 -29.06
N MET A 281 -13.70 -8.68 -27.82
CA MET A 281 -14.24 -8.06 -26.62
C MET A 281 -13.09 -7.47 -25.81
N PHE A 282 -13.05 -6.14 -25.69
CA PHE A 282 -12.00 -5.48 -24.94
C PHE A 282 -12.21 -5.60 -23.42
N ALA A 283 -13.42 -5.30 -22.95
CA ALA A 283 -13.73 -5.43 -21.54
C ALA A 283 -15.16 -5.94 -21.32
N LEU A 284 -15.38 -6.64 -20.21
CA LEU A 284 -16.68 -7.17 -19.80
C LEU A 284 -16.91 -6.91 -18.30
N ALA A 285 -17.94 -6.12 -17.99
CA ALA A 285 -18.46 -5.96 -16.65
C ALA A 285 -19.39 -7.12 -16.32
N ARG A 286 -19.02 -7.93 -15.34
CA ARG A 286 -19.62 -9.26 -15.11
C ARG A 286 -21.07 -9.19 -14.60
N GLU A 287 -21.38 -8.29 -13.66
CA GLU A 287 -22.69 -8.24 -13.04
C GLU A 287 -23.77 -7.68 -13.97
N SER A 288 -23.48 -6.60 -14.68
CA SER A 288 -24.42 -5.99 -15.62
C SER A 288 -24.44 -6.67 -16.98
N GLY A 289 -23.42 -7.46 -17.30
CA GLY A 289 -23.18 -7.97 -18.63
C GLY A 289 -22.80 -6.87 -19.65
N ARG A 290 -22.41 -5.70 -19.19
CA ARG A 290 -22.01 -4.60 -20.07
C ARG A 290 -20.71 -4.93 -20.77
N ALA A 291 -20.76 -4.94 -22.07
CA ALA A 291 -19.67 -5.32 -22.93
C ALA A 291 -19.09 -4.12 -23.70
N PHE A 292 -17.78 -4.13 -23.92
CA PHE A 292 -17.04 -3.12 -24.67
C PHE A 292 -16.39 -3.80 -25.89
N PRO A 293 -17.12 -3.92 -27.01
CA PRO A 293 -16.66 -4.65 -28.17
C PRO A 293 -15.59 -3.89 -28.94
N ALA A 294 -14.80 -4.65 -29.70
CA ALA A 294 -13.80 -4.13 -30.60
C ALA A 294 -14.41 -3.23 -31.71
N PRO A 295 -13.78 -2.10 -32.05
CA PRO A 295 -14.18 -1.30 -33.20
C PRO A 295 -13.68 -1.85 -34.54
N GLY A 296 -12.83 -2.90 -34.53
CA GLY A 296 -12.25 -3.54 -35.72
C GLY A 296 -11.30 -4.68 -35.34
N ASP A 297 -10.72 -5.36 -36.34
CA ASP A 297 -9.78 -6.48 -36.12
C ASP A 297 -8.46 -6.01 -35.50
N VAL A 298 -8.01 -4.83 -35.87
CA VAL A 298 -6.83 -4.14 -35.29
C VAL A 298 -7.29 -2.78 -34.80
N TYR A 299 -7.02 -2.46 -33.55
CA TYR A 299 -7.41 -1.18 -32.95
C TYR A 299 -6.50 -0.79 -31.81
N GLU A 300 -6.54 0.48 -31.46
CA GLU A 300 -5.91 1.05 -30.29
C GLU A 300 -6.98 1.48 -29.29
N VAL A 301 -6.84 1.08 -28.04
CA VAL A 301 -7.56 1.67 -26.92
C VAL A 301 -6.67 2.75 -26.33
N ARG A 302 -7.05 3.99 -26.54
CA ARG A 302 -6.33 5.16 -25.98
C ARG A 302 -6.55 5.26 -24.50
N SER A 303 -7.80 5.03 -24.08
CA SER A 303 -8.18 5.08 -22.68
C SER A 303 -9.41 4.22 -22.41
N PHE A 304 -9.35 3.45 -21.33
CA PHE A 304 -10.51 2.85 -20.66
C PHE A 304 -10.41 3.21 -19.19
N VAL A 305 -11.43 3.86 -18.64
CA VAL A 305 -11.49 4.21 -17.21
C VAL A 305 -12.80 3.73 -16.65
N HIS A 306 -12.77 3.01 -15.53
CA HIS A 306 -13.95 2.65 -14.76
C HIS A 306 -13.70 2.90 -13.28
N GLY A 307 -14.69 3.43 -12.59
CA GLY A 307 -14.70 3.67 -11.14
C GLY A 307 -15.16 5.08 -10.78
N LEU A 308 -14.91 5.46 -9.53
CA LEU A 308 -15.25 6.80 -9.03
C LEU A 308 -14.31 7.84 -9.66
N CYS A 309 -14.87 8.76 -10.40
CA CYS A 309 -14.10 9.77 -11.14
C CYS A 309 -14.55 11.19 -10.79
N GLN A 310 -13.59 12.04 -10.52
CA GLN A 310 -13.79 13.48 -10.37
C GLN A 310 -13.04 14.22 -11.49
N ALA A 311 -13.78 14.83 -12.39
CA ALA A 311 -13.23 15.39 -13.64
C ALA A 311 -12.33 16.62 -13.43
N ASP A 312 -12.45 17.32 -12.32
CA ASP A 312 -11.60 18.44 -11.89
C ASP A 312 -11.95 18.80 -10.43
N LEU A 313 -11.15 19.62 -9.80
CA LEU A 313 -11.43 20.17 -8.48
C LEU A 313 -12.81 20.82 -8.39
N GLY A 314 -13.51 20.58 -7.30
CA GLY A 314 -14.85 21.13 -7.06
C GLY A 314 -15.96 20.53 -7.93
N LYS A 315 -15.68 19.53 -8.76
CA LYS A 315 -16.71 18.73 -9.44
C LYS A 315 -17.18 17.61 -8.52
N THR A 316 -18.43 17.22 -8.68
CA THR A 316 -18.98 16.06 -7.96
C THR A 316 -18.39 14.79 -8.50
N PRO A 317 -17.82 13.91 -7.66
CA PRO A 317 -17.36 12.60 -8.11
C PRO A 317 -18.54 11.71 -8.50
N GLU A 318 -18.35 10.88 -9.52
CA GLU A 318 -19.36 9.92 -9.99
C GLU A 318 -18.71 8.62 -10.48
N ILE A 319 -19.35 7.49 -10.24
CA ILE A 319 -18.93 6.22 -10.83
C ILE A 319 -19.31 6.23 -12.30
N LYS A 320 -18.32 6.13 -13.16
CA LYS A 320 -18.52 6.13 -14.62
C LYS A 320 -17.55 5.20 -15.33
N THR A 321 -17.92 4.86 -16.57
CA THR A 321 -17.03 4.13 -17.48
C THR A 321 -16.86 4.95 -18.75
N THR A 322 -15.62 5.16 -19.15
CA THR A 322 -15.26 5.73 -20.45
C THR A 322 -14.48 4.72 -21.26
N PHE A 323 -14.68 4.68 -22.57
CA PHE A 323 -13.99 3.77 -23.49
C PHE A 323 -13.69 4.51 -24.79
N GLU A 324 -12.43 4.80 -25.02
CA GLU A 324 -11.95 5.49 -26.22
C GLU A 324 -11.08 4.55 -27.04
N ALA A 325 -11.65 3.99 -28.10
CA ALA A 325 -10.97 3.06 -28.98
C ALA A 325 -11.09 3.51 -30.45
N VAL A 326 -10.03 3.35 -31.20
CA VAL A 326 -9.97 3.72 -32.62
C VAL A 326 -9.47 2.52 -33.45
N PRO A 327 -10.13 2.21 -34.58
CA PRO A 327 -9.62 1.18 -35.48
C PRO A 327 -8.31 1.64 -36.14
N LEU A 328 -7.42 0.68 -36.39
CA LEU A 328 -6.15 0.91 -37.09
C LEU A 328 -6.14 0.13 -38.40
N GLU A 329 -5.50 0.67 -39.44
CA GLU A 329 -5.29 -0.05 -40.72
C GLU A 329 -4.25 -1.17 -40.57
N ALA A 330 -3.27 -0.98 -39.71
CA ALA A 330 -2.23 -1.96 -39.38
C ALA A 330 -1.69 -1.68 -37.98
N GLU A 331 -1.12 -2.72 -37.35
CA GLU A 331 -0.43 -2.58 -36.08
C GLU A 331 0.72 -1.59 -36.20
N GLN A 332 0.75 -0.58 -35.35
CA GLN A 332 1.85 0.37 -35.27
C GLN A 332 2.91 -0.12 -34.28
N PRO A 333 4.21 0.04 -34.55
CA PRO A 333 5.22 -0.21 -33.54
C PRO A 333 5.00 0.77 -32.38
N ALA A 334 4.91 0.25 -31.15
CA ALA A 334 4.81 1.12 -30.00
C ALA A 334 6.01 2.05 -29.92
N ALA A 335 5.78 3.33 -29.60
CA ALA A 335 6.84 4.23 -29.18
C ALA A 335 7.31 3.76 -27.78
N VAL A 336 8.27 2.86 -27.75
CA VAL A 336 8.82 2.32 -26.52
C VAL A 336 9.85 3.31 -26.01
N LEU A 337 9.66 3.87 -24.82
CA LEU A 337 10.77 4.39 -24.03
C LEU A 337 11.71 3.18 -23.81
N THR A 338 12.84 3.18 -24.47
CA THR A 338 13.81 2.09 -24.34
C THR A 338 14.46 2.23 -22.97
N PRO A 339 14.29 1.30 -22.04
CA PRO A 339 14.97 1.34 -20.76
C PRO A 339 16.50 1.41 -20.98
N ALA A 340 17.22 1.97 -20.01
CA ALA A 340 18.67 1.95 -20.06
C ALA A 340 19.14 0.49 -20.06
N VAL A 341 19.93 0.11 -21.07
CA VAL A 341 20.44 -1.26 -21.22
C VAL A 341 21.74 -1.41 -20.43
N LEU A 342 21.81 -2.43 -19.60
CA LEU A 342 23.04 -2.79 -18.89
C LEU A 342 24.17 -3.09 -19.88
N PRO A 343 25.38 -2.61 -19.64
CA PRO A 343 26.55 -3.07 -20.39
C PRO A 343 26.71 -4.59 -20.28
N ALA A 344 27.30 -5.22 -21.30
CA ALA A 344 27.55 -6.67 -21.26
C ALA A 344 28.40 -7.06 -20.04
N ALA A 345 28.03 -8.13 -19.36
CA ALA A 345 28.62 -8.51 -18.07
C ALA A 345 30.12 -8.81 -18.11
N ASP A 346 30.66 -9.20 -19.26
CA ASP A 346 32.10 -9.41 -19.48
C ASP A 346 32.90 -8.08 -19.48
N THR A 347 32.23 -6.94 -19.54
CA THR A 347 32.86 -5.61 -19.44
C THR A 347 32.89 -5.05 -18.03
N TRP A 348 32.27 -5.74 -17.05
CA TRP A 348 32.20 -5.25 -15.67
C TRP A 348 33.51 -5.47 -14.93
N VAL A 349 34.02 -4.44 -14.30
CA VAL A 349 35.25 -4.50 -13.52
C VAL A 349 34.94 -4.66 -12.06
N ASN A 350 35.43 -5.74 -11.45
CA ASN A 350 35.23 -6.00 -10.03
C ASN A 350 36.00 -4.98 -9.18
N LEU A 351 35.30 -4.26 -8.35
CA LEU A 351 35.86 -3.20 -7.50
C LEU A 351 36.93 -3.72 -6.52
N ARG A 352 36.78 -4.97 -6.05
CA ARG A 352 37.78 -5.57 -5.17
C ARG A 352 39.12 -5.88 -5.86
N ASP A 353 39.09 -6.19 -7.14
CA ASP A 353 40.31 -6.41 -7.92
C ASP A 353 41.12 -5.12 -8.09
N LEU A 354 40.46 -3.97 -7.98
CA LEU A 354 41.10 -2.63 -7.98
C LEU A 354 41.59 -2.21 -6.58
N GLY A 355 41.39 -3.04 -5.57
CA GLY A 355 41.95 -2.87 -4.22
C GLY A 355 40.97 -2.43 -3.14
N ALA A 356 39.69 -2.19 -3.46
CA ALA A 356 38.70 -1.92 -2.46
C ALA A 356 38.48 -3.13 -1.54
N LYS A 357 38.26 -2.89 -0.26
CA LYS A 357 38.14 -3.95 0.73
C LYS A 357 36.70 -4.37 0.99
N GLY A 358 35.78 -3.41 1.11
CA GLY A 358 34.38 -3.69 1.47
C GLY A 358 34.26 -4.49 2.77
N ASP A 359 35.17 -4.24 3.74
CA ASP A 359 35.32 -4.98 4.99
C ASP A 359 34.69 -4.26 6.19
N ALA A 360 33.89 -3.23 5.94
CA ALA A 360 33.25 -2.38 6.93
C ALA A 360 34.22 -1.53 7.80
N ARG A 361 35.49 -1.50 7.50
CA ARG A 361 36.54 -0.86 8.32
C ARG A 361 37.46 0.03 7.52
N THR A 362 37.97 -0.48 6.41
CA THR A 362 38.93 0.21 5.54
C THR A 362 38.21 1.35 4.82
N ASP A 363 38.82 2.52 4.80
CA ASP A 363 38.35 3.64 4.00
C ASP A 363 38.61 3.38 2.52
N ASP A 364 37.58 3.05 1.78
CA ASP A 364 37.63 2.72 0.35
C ASP A 364 37.45 3.97 -0.54
N THR A 365 37.28 5.17 0.03
CA THR A 365 36.95 6.42 -0.71
C THR A 365 37.88 6.66 -1.90
N ALA A 366 39.20 6.66 -1.65
CA ALA A 366 40.17 6.98 -2.69
C ALA A 366 40.25 5.92 -3.79
N VAL A 367 40.17 4.63 -3.41
CA VAL A 367 40.18 3.50 -4.35
C VAL A 367 38.91 3.51 -5.19
N PHE A 368 37.75 3.71 -4.57
CA PHE A 368 36.48 3.73 -5.25
C PHE A 368 36.40 4.91 -6.23
N GLN A 369 36.81 6.12 -5.80
CA GLN A 369 36.82 7.29 -6.69
C GLN A 369 37.77 7.10 -7.86
N LYS A 370 38.95 6.50 -7.64
CA LYS A 370 39.88 6.16 -8.72
C LYS A 370 39.26 5.16 -9.71
N ALA A 371 38.59 4.11 -9.19
CA ALA A 371 37.89 3.15 -10.02
C ALA A 371 36.82 3.81 -10.90
N ILE A 372 35.99 4.70 -10.33
CA ILE A 372 35.00 5.49 -11.09
C ILE A 372 35.66 6.31 -12.20
N ASN A 373 36.81 6.93 -11.94
CA ASN A 373 37.49 7.76 -12.93
C ASN A 373 38.08 6.94 -14.09
N GLU A 374 38.50 5.70 -13.84
CA GLU A 374 39.23 4.86 -14.80
C GLU A 374 38.31 3.88 -15.56
N HIS A 375 37.19 3.46 -14.96
CA HIS A 375 36.27 2.45 -15.50
C HIS A 375 34.84 2.96 -15.62
N ARG A 376 34.17 2.58 -16.73
CA ARG A 376 32.76 2.93 -16.94
C ARG A 376 31.84 2.11 -16.07
N THR A 377 32.07 0.78 -16.00
CA THR A 377 31.19 -0.17 -15.33
C THR A 377 31.93 -0.86 -14.19
N LEU A 378 31.44 -0.71 -12.98
CA LEU A 378 31.97 -1.30 -11.77
C LEU A 378 30.98 -2.30 -11.20
N TYR A 379 31.42 -3.52 -10.98
CA TYR A 379 30.72 -4.53 -10.19
C TYR A 379 31.19 -4.47 -8.73
N LEU A 380 30.25 -4.36 -7.84
CA LEU A 380 30.48 -4.30 -6.39
C LEU A 380 30.03 -5.64 -5.78
N PRO A 381 30.95 -6.58 -5.50
CA PRO A 381 30.62 -7.78 -4.75
C PRO A 381 30.09 -7.47 -3.36
N SER A 382 29.43 -8.44 -2.75
CA SER A 382 28.92 -8.36 -1.36
C SER A 382 29.98 -7.83 -0.41
N GLY A 383 29.64 -6.79 0.34
CA GLY A 383 30.53 -6.12 1.28
C GLY A 383 30.04 -4.74 1.70
N CYS A 384 30.62 -4.21 2.75
CA CYS A 384 30.37 -2.85 3.24
C CYS A 384 31.56 -1.95 2.90
N TYR A 385 31.40 -1.14 1.87
CA TYR A 385 32.44 -0.21 1.39
C TYR A 385 32.33 1.11 2.16
N VAL A 386 33.28 1.35 3.05
CA VAL A 386 33.29 2.59 3.86
C VAL A 386 33.79 3.75 3.02
N VAL A 387 32.99 4.79 2.93
CA VAL A 387 33.27 6.02 2.17
C VAL A 387 33.12 7.23 3.07
N ARG A 388 34.11 8.13 3.09
CA ARG A 388 34.15 9.31 3.98
C ARG A 388 34.05 10.65 3.25
N ASP A 389 33.92 10.61 1.93
CA ASP A 389 33.69 11.77 1.10
C ASP A 389 32.79 11.43 -0.08
N THR A 390 32.33 12.42 -0.81
CA THR A 390 31.47 12.25 -1.98
C THR A 390 32.12 11.40 -3.05
N LEU A 391 31.43 10.38 -3.53
CA LEU A 391 31.74 9.69 -4.78
C LEU A 391 31.14 10.48 -5.94
N GLN A 392 32.00 11.04 -6.76
CA GLN A 392 31.62 11.79 -7.97
C GLN A 392 31.54 10.85 -9.16
N LEU A 393 30.35 10.58 -9.67
CA LEU A 393 30.19 9.76 -10.87
C LEU A 393 30.56 10.54 -12.14
N ARG A 394 31.04 9.84 -13.15
CA ARG A 394 31.11 10.34 -14.52
C ARG A 394 29.74 10.25 -15.18
N PRO A 395 29.48 10.99 -16.28
CA PRO A 395 28.22 10.98 -16.97
C PRO A 395 27.77 9.61 -17.50
N ASP A 396 28.69 8.66 -17.61
CA ASP A 396 28.46 7.31 -18.13
C ASP A 396 28.72 6.19 -17.11
N THR A 397 28.96 6.53 -15.84
CA THR A 397 29.25 5.54 -14.79
C THR A 397 28.09 4.61 -14.55
N VAL A 398 28.41 3.31 -14.49
CA VAL A 398 27.49 2.22 -14.13
C VAL A 398 28.01 1.52 -12.88
N LEU A 399 27.21 1.50 -11.81
CA LEU A 399 27.49 0.81 -10.55
C LEU A 399 26.50 -0.35 -10.38
N ILE A 400 26.99 -1.56 -10.21
CA ILE A 400 26.18 -2.78 -10.14
C ILE A 400 26.53 -3.58 -8.89
N GLY A 401 25.56 -3.78 -8.02
CA GLY A 401 25.50 -4.83 -7.03
C GLY A 401 24.44 -5.86 -7.40
N LEU A 402 24.34 -6.93 -6.63
CA LEU A 402 23.32 -7.96 -6.83
C LEU A 402 22.37 -8.10 -5.64
N HIS A 403 22.60 -7.32 -4.57
CA HIS A 403 21.80 -7.44 -3.36
C HIS A 403 22.01 -6.21 -2.45
N PRO A 404 21.05 -5.29 -2.33
CA PRO A 404 21.26 -4.01 -1.62
C PRO A 404 21.48 -4.16 -0.11
N GLY A 405 21.03 -5.26 0.50
CA GLY A 405 21.34 -5.56 1.90
C GLY A 405 22.73 -6.16 2.12
N ALA A 406 23.30 -6.83 1.12
CA ALA A 406 24.62 -7.45 1.19
C ALA A 406 25.74 -6.57 0.61
N THR A 407 25.43 -5.68 -0.34
CA THR A 407 26.35 -4.75 -0.97
C THR A 407 26.02 -3.32 -0.56
N GLN A 408 26.79 -2.74 0.34
CA GLN A 408 26.49 -1.44 0.92
C GLN A 408 27.63 -0.44 0.71
N ILE A 409 27.30 0.82 0.35
CA ILE A 409 28.19 1.98 0.44
C ILE A 409 27.83 2.71 1.72
N VAL A 410 28.77 2.79 2.66
CA VAL A 410 28.53 3.22 4.03
C VAL A 410 29.30 4.49 4.35
N LEU A 411 28.59 5.54 4.70
CA LEU A 411 29.14 6.74 5.31
C LEU A 411 29.06 6.59 6.83
N PRO A 412 30.19 6.48 7.55
CA PRO A 412 30.17 6.35 9.00
C PRO A 412 29.55 7.55 9.71
N ASP A 413 28.93 7.30 10.86
CA ASP A 413 28.38 8.33 11.72
C ASP A 413 29.44 9.38 12.09
N GLY A 414 29.03 10.64 12.15
CA GLY A 414 29.91 11.71 12.56
C GLY A 414 31.08 12.02 11.63
N THR A 415 30.99 11.62 10.35
CA THR A 415 32.04 11.91 9.35
C THR A 415 32.26 13.43 9.22
N PRO A 416 33.47 13.97 9.50
CA PRO A 416 33.71 15.41 9.60
C PRO A 416 33.27 16.22 8.38
N ALA A 417 33.45 15.67 7.18
CA ALA A 417 33.08 16.34 5.92
C ALA A 417 31.57 16.59 5.76
N TYR A 418 30.73 15.90 6.55
CA TYR A 418 29.26 15.98 6.50
C TYR A 418 28.66 16.64 7.74
N GLN A 419 29.52 17.17 8.63
CA GLN A 419 29.11 17.83 9.85
C GLN A 419 28.85 19.33 9.68
N GLY A 420 28.27 19.94 10.71
CA GLY A 420 28.07 21.37 10.79
C GLY A 420 26.89 21.90 10.00
N ILE A 421 26.85 23.21 9.83
CA ILE A 421 25.86 23.93 9.01
C ILE A 421 26.50 24.24 7.65
N GLY A 422 25.75 24.03 6.58
CA GLY A 422 26.23 24.31 5.23
C GLY A 422 25.32 23.69 4.17
N ALA A 423 25.74 23.81 2.93
CA ALA A 423 25.06 23.20 1.79
C ALA A 423 25.01 21.66 1.93
N PRO A 424 23.98 21.02 1.35
CA PRO A 424 23.92 19.57 1.29
C PRO A 424 25.18 18.99 0.65
N LYS A 425 25.57 17.78 1.09
CA LYS A 425 26.73 17.05 0.59
C LYS A 425 26.34 15.61 0.29
N ALA A 426 26.47 15.24 -0.96
CA ALA A 426 26.07 13.92 -1.40
C ALA A 426 27.09 12.83 -1.02
N LEU A 427 26.62 11.63 -0.63
CA LEU A 427 27.44 10.43 -0.63
C LEU A 427 27.70 9.98 -2.08
N LEU A 428 26.66 9.91 -2.91
CA LEU A 428 26.73 9.63 -4.33
C LEU A 428 26.28 10.85 -5.14
N ALA A 429 27.18 11.49 -5.88
CA ALA A 429 26.86 12.64 -6.72
C ALA A 429 26.84 12.24 -8.20
N VAL A 430 25.67 12.33 -8.81
CA VAL A 430 25.46 12.02 -10.21
C VAL A 430 25.48 13.32 -11.03
N PRO A 431 26.28 13.43 -12.09
CA PRO A 431 26.44 14.67 -12.84
C PRO A 431 25.22 15.01 -13.70
N PRO A 432 25.04 16.29 -14.08
CA PRO A 432 23.96 16.70 -14.97
C PRO A 432 23.98 16.02 -16.34
N GLY A 433 22.80 15.57 -16.82
CA GLY A 433 22.60 15.06 -18.17
C GLY A 433 23.25 13.70 -18.46
N GLY A 434 23.78 13.01 -17.47
CA GLY A 434 24.39 11.69 -17.64
C GLY A 434 23.39 10.59 -17.98
N SER A 435 23.93 9.44 -18.42
CA SER A 435 23.19 8.18 -18.64
C SER A 435 23.61 7.12 -17.62
N ASN A 436 23.64 7.51 -16.35
CA ASN A 436 24.12 6.70 -15.24
C ASN A 436 23.18 5.54 -14.95
N ILE A 437 23.76 4.41 -14.54
CA ILE A 437 23.02 3.26 -14.01
C ILE A 437 23.54 2.96 -12.60
N VAL A 438 22.65 2.80 -11.64
CA VAL A 438 22.94 2.37 -10.28
C VAL A 438 21.94 1.31 -9.90
N MET A 439 22.40 0.09 -9.58
CA MET A 439 21.50 -1.01 -9.25
C MET A 439 22.06 -1.95 -8.20
N GLY A 440 21.15 -2.60 -7.45
CA GLY A 440 21.42 -3.70 -6.52
C GLY A 440 22.32 -3.33 -5.34
N ILE A 441 22.33 -2.06 -4.92
CA ILE A 441 23.18 -1.55 -3.84
C ILE A 441 22.39 -0.84 -2.74
N GLY A 442 22.92 -0.88 -1.51
CA GLY A 442 22.44 -0.09 -0.39
C GLY A 442 23.30 1.16 -0.18
N LEU A 443 22.67 2.29 0.11
CA LEU A 443 23.31 3.55 0.44
C LEU A 443 23.01 3.94 1.88
N TYR A 444 24.01 4.00 2.75
CA TYR A 444 23.89 4.31 4.16
C TYR A 444 24.61 5.62 4.50
N THR A 445 23.89 6.58 5.02
CA THR A 445 24.42 7.92 5.34
C THR A 445 24.75 8.12 6.82
N GLY A 446 24.57 7.07 7.65
CA GLY A 446 24.73 7.20 9.10
C GLY A 446 23.71 8.12 9.77
N GLY A 447 23.66 8.10 11.09
CA GLY A 447 22.69 8.87 11.86
C GLY A 447 23.06 10.33 12.16
N ASN A 448 24.32 10.67 12.14
CA ASN A 448 24.83 11.97 12.63
C ASN A 448 25.62 12.76 11.58
N ASN A 449 25.15 12.71 10.32
CA ASN A 449 25.74 13.40 9.17
C ASN A 449 24.74 14.43 8.61
N ARG A 450 24.54 15.54 9.31
CA ARG A 450 23.45 16.51 9.07
C ARG A 450 23.39 17.11 7.66
N ARG A 451 24.52 17.10 6.94
CA ARG A 451 24.57 17.62 5.57
C ARG A 451 24.42 16.54 4.50
N ALA A 452 24.25 15.28 4.91
CA ALA A 452 24.21 14.17 3.98
C ALA A 452 22.96 14.18 3.09
N VAL A 453 23.18 13.83 1.82
CA VAL A 453 22.22 13.34 0.84
C VAL A 453 22.75 11.98 0.40
N ALA A 454 21.97 10.91 0.45
CA ALA A 454 22.52 9.62 0.05
C ALA A 454 22.80 9.58 -1.46
N ALA A 455 21.85 10.00 -2.29
CA ALA A 455 22.04 10.17 -3.72
C ALA A 455 21.53 11.53 -4.21
N LEU A 456 22.42 12.35 -4.75
CA LEU A 456 22.08 13.57 -5.49
C LEU A 456 22.09 13.25 -6.98
N TRP A 457 20.89 13.14 -7.56
CA TRP A 457 20.67 12.64 -8.91
C TRP A 457 20.34 13.76 -9.89
N ARG A 458 21.23 14.00 -10.84
CA ARG A 458 21.07 15.01 -11.89
C ARG A 458 21.22 14.41 -13.30
N ALA A 459 21.24 13.09 -13.40
CA ALA A 459 21.34 12.39 -14.68
C ALA A 459 20.09 12.59 -15.54
N GLY A 460 20.26 12.48 -16.85
CA GLY A 460 19.20 12.72 -17.82
C GLY A 460 18.24 11.54 -18.02
N THR A 461 17.36 11.67 -19.01
CA THR A 461 16.28 10.73 -19.32
C THR A 461 16.71 9.27 -19.52
N HIS A 462 17.95 9.03 -19.98
CA HIS A 462 18.48 7.69 -20.25
C HIS A 462 19.22 7.08 -19.07
N SER A 463 18.98 7.55 -17.87
CA SER A 463 19.56 7.00 -16.65
C SER A 463 18.61 6.03 -15.95
N LEU A 464 19.18 5.16 -15.11
CA LEU A 464 18.43 4.13 -14.38
C LEU A 464 18.93 3.99 -12.95
N MET A 465 17.99 3.96 -12.01
CA MET A 465 18.22 3.46 -10.66
C MET A 465 17.26 2.27 -10.44
N ASN A 466 17.82 1.08 -10.12
CA ASN A 466 17.02 -0.14 -9.95
C ASN A 466 17.48 -0.93 -8.73
N ASP A 467 16.54 -1.44 -7.92
CA ASP A 467 16.85 -2.25 -6.73
C ASP A 467 17.85 -1.55 -5.79
N VAL A 468 17.59 -0.26 -5.50
CA VAL A 468 18.44 0.54 -4.60
C VAL A 468 17.70 0.81 -3.30
N ARG A 469 18.32 0.39 -2.20
CA ARG A 469 17.82 0.68 -0.87
C ARG A 469 18.59 1.84 -0.22
N PHE A 470 17.86 2.81 0.26
CA PHE A 470 18.39 3.82 1.17
C PHE A 470 18.30 3.28 2.60
N LEU A 471 19.45 3.01 3.21
CA LEU A 471 19.55 2.30 4.46
C LEU A 471 19.34 3.25 5.65
N GLY A 472 18.60 2.77 6.63
CA GLY A 472 18.28 3.48 7.87
C GLY A 472 17.85 2.50 8.93
N GLY A 473 16.80 2.79 9.68
CA GLY A 473 16.16 1.86 10.63
C GLY A 473 15.64 0.58 9.97
N HIS A 474 14.51 0.11 10.41
CA HIS A 474 13.78 -1.01 9.83
C HIS A 474 14.58 -2.31 9.73
N GLY A 475 15.33 -2.64 10.79
CA GLY A 475 16.15 -3.86 10.84
C GLY A 475 17.33 -3.88 9.87
N THR A 476 17.77 -2.73 9.39
CA THR A 476 18.93 -2.60 8.51
C THR A 476 20.15 -3.32 9.08
N PRO A 477 20.80 -4.24 8.34
CA PRO A 477 22.04 -4.86 8.78
C PRO A 477 23.17 -3.83 8.84
N LEU A 478 23.82 -3.76 9.99
CA LEU A 478 24.97 -2.88 10.19
C LEU A 478 26.29 -3.59 9.97
N PRO A 479 27.39 -2.82 9.70
CA PRO A 479 28.72 -3.39 9.44
C PRO A 479 29.29 -4.27 10.58
N ASP A 480 28.85 -4.06 11.81
CA ASP A 480 29.29 -4.85 12.98
C ASP A 480 28.49 -6.15 13.16
N GLY A 481 27.57 -6.46 12.24
CA GLY A 481 26.70 -7.63 12.29
C GLY A 481 25.45 -7.47 13.14
N SER A 482 25.27 -6.33 13.79
CA SER A 482 24.03 -5.98 14.48
C SER A 482 22.96 -5.55 13.46
N ARG A 483 21.73 -5.36 13.93
CA ARG A 483 20.66 -4.77 13.14
C ARG A 483 20.21 -3.48 13.79
N GLN A 484 20.01 -2.45 12.98
CA GLN A 484 19.44 -1.21 13.44
C GLN A 484 17.96 -1.42 13.72
N SER A 485 17.62 -1.35 15.00
CA SER A 485 16.29 -1.55 15.53
C SER A 485 16.19 -0.78 16.87
N PRO A 486 15.05 -0.34 17.27
CA PRO A 486 13.75 -0.39 16.62
C PRO A 486 13.64 0.65 15.54
N TYR A 487 12.55 0.59 14.79
CA TYR A 487 12.03 1.74 14.09
C TYR A 487 12.25 3.01 14.90
N ASN A 488 12.39 4.11 14.28
CA ASN A 488 12.89 5.39 14.79
C ASN A 488 12.11 6.02 15.95
N ARG A 489 11.83 5.31 16.99
CA ARG A 489 10.95 5.78 18.09
C ARG A 489 11.29 7.13 18.69
N ASN A 490 12.52 7.61 18.54
CA ASN A 490 13.01 8.77 19.26
C ASN A 490 13.59 9.86 18.36
N HIS A 491 13.41 9.80 17.05
CA HIS A 491 14.24 10.63 16.19
C HIS A 491 13.95 12.14 16.25
N SER A 492 12.70 12.58 16.19
CA SER A 492 12.42 14.02 16.19
C SER A 492 12.34 14.65 17.59
N GLY A 493 11.93 13.87 18.58
CA GLY A 493 11.73 14.35 19.95
C GLY A 493 12.85 14.00 20.92
N ASP A 494 13.88 13.27 20.50
CA ASP A 494 14.97 12.88 21.38
C ASP A 494 15.85 14.10 21.71
N PRO A 495 16.14 14.37 23.00
CA PRO A 495 17.05 15.44 23.40
C PRO A 495 18.50 15.22 22.94
N ASP A 496 18.89 14.00 22.61
CA ASP A 496 20.19 13.69 22.04
C ASP A 496 20.21 14.01 20.54
N PRO A 497 20.96 15.03 20.08
CA PRO A 497 21.02 15.39 18.68
C PRO A 497 21.51 14.28 17.74
N SER A 498 22.25 13.29 18.28
CA SER A 498 22.75 12.15 17.47
C SER A 498 21.64 11.18 17.09
N ARG A 499 20.48 11.30 17.68
CA ARG A 499 19.31 10.47 17.43
C ARG A 499 18.21 11.18 16.65
N HIS A 500 18.46 12.37 16.14
CA HIS A 500 17.52 13.12 15.31
C HIS A 500 17.55 12.59 13.87
N TRP A 501 16.62 11.76 13.53
CA TRP A 501 16.52 11.10 12.22
C TRP A 501 16.17 12.05 11.07
N ASP A 502 15.40 13.09 11.35
CA ASP A 502 15.00 14.10 10.37
C ASP A 502 16.05 15.20 10.14
N SER A 503 17.28 14.96 10.56
CA SER A 503 18.35 15.96 10.54
C SER A 503 19.10 16.03 9.21
N GLN A 504 18.94 15.04 8.32
CA GLN A 504 19.61 14.99 7.02
C GLN A 504 18.73 15.53 5.90
N TYR A 505 19.34 15.78 4.75
CA TYR A 505 18.66 16.10 3.52
C TYR A 505 17.98 14.85 2.94
N PRO A 506 17.16 14.96 1.85
CA PRO A 506 16.49 13.80 1.29
C PRO A 506 17.41 12.62 1.01
N SER A 507 16.93 11.40 1.18
CA SER A 507 17.69 10.21 0.84
C SER A 507 18.03 10.17 -0.66
N LEU A 508 17.01 10.27 -1.50
CA LEU A 508 17.13 10.45 -2.95
C LEU A 508 16.67 11.87 -3.32
N TRP A 509 17.60 12.66 -3.84
CA TRP A 509 17.28 14.00 -4.32
C TRP A 509 17.54 14.10 -5.82
N VAL A 510 16.48 14.06 -6.61
CA VAL A 510 16.51 14.32 -8.06
C VAL A 510 16.33 15.82 -8.27
N THR A 511 17.29 16.48 -8.89
CA THR A 511 17.27 17.96 -9.01
C THR A 511 18.16 18.45 -10.16
N ASP A 512 18.15 19.76 -10.39
CA ASP A 512 19.02 20.44 -11.38
C ASP A 512 18.98 19.78 -12.77
N GLY A 513 17.77 19.50 -13.28
CA GLY A 513 17.56 18.84 -14.56
C GLY A 513 17.72 17.32 -14.52
N GLY A 514 17.65 16.70 -13.35
CA GLY A 514 17.65 15.26 -13.18
C GLY A 514 16.32 14.62 -13.64
N GLY A 515 16.41 13.40 -14.15
CA GLY A 515 15.28 12.58 -14.60
C GLY A 515 15.69 11.12 -14.75
N GLY A 516 15.01 10.38 -15.63
CA GLY A 516 15.31 8.97 -15.91
C GLY A 516 14.33 7.98 -15.31
N THR A 517 14.75 6.73 -15.18
CA THR A 517 13.91 5.62 -14.71
C THR A 517 14.35 5.16 -13.32
N PHE A 518 13.38 4.95 -12.45
CA PHE A 518 13.57 4.45 -11.08
C PHE A 518 12.67 3.24 -10.88
N VAL A 519 13.24 2.11 -10.46
CA VAL A 519 12.49 0.85 -10.27
C VAL A 519 12.87 0.25 -8.93
N ASP A 520 11.90 -0.24 -8.18
CA ASP A 520 12.11 -0.92 -6.89
C ASP A 520 13.04 -0.14 -5.96
N ILE A 521 12.63 1.09 -5.62
CA ILE A 521 13.36 1.97 -4.71
C ILE A 521 12.69 1.94 -3.35
N TRP A 522 13.45 1.62 -2.32
CA TRP A 522 12.96 1.59 -0.96
C TRP A 522 13.77 2.52 -0.03
N THR A 523 13.07 3.39 0.66
CA THR A 523 13.67 4.35 1.60
C THR A 523 12.93 4.34 2.94
N PRO A 524 13.13 3.26 3.76
CA PRO A 524 12.44 3.13 5.03
C PRO A 524 13.27 3.70 6.18
N SER A 525 12.64 4.50 7.04
CA SER A 525 13.25 4.93 8.30
C SER A 525 14.68 5.46 8.16
N THR A 526 14.98 6.18 7.09
CA THR A 526 16.32 6.78 6.91
C THR A 526 16.51 7.99 7.83
N PHE A 527 17.73 8.48 7.97
CA PHE A 527 18.00 9.67 8.78
C PHE A 527 17.61 10.99 8.09
N ALA A 528 16.94 10.90 6.97
CA ALA A 528 16.57 12.02 6.12
C ALA A 528 15.20 12.60 6.49
N GLN A 529 15.02 13.89 6.19
CA GLN A 529 13.74 14.57 6.36
C GLN A 529 12.66 14.08 5.38
N ALA A 530 13.07 13.51 4.24
CA ALA A 530 12.19 12.96 3.23
C ALA A 530 12.86 11.76 2.55
N GLY A 531 12.07 10.80 2.09
CA GLY A 531 12.57 9.65 1.36
C GLY A 531 13.06 10.06 -0.02
N MET A 532 12.18 10.66 -0.83
CA MET A 532 12.51 11.13 -2.16
C MET A 532 12.05 12.58 -2.37
N VAL A 533 12.89 13.37 -3.02
CA VAL A 533 12.52 14.71 -3.51
C VAL A 533 12.88 14.83 -4.99
N VAL A 534 11.91 15.28 -5.78
CA VAL A 534 12.09 15.69 -7.17
C VAL A 534 11.92 17.21 -7.22
N SER A 535 12.95 17.93 -7.66
CA SER A 535 12.88 19.39 -7.68
C SER A 535 13.65 20.02 -8.85
N ASP A 536 13.18 21.20 -9.27
CA ASP A 536 13.87 22.06 -10.22
C ASP A 536 14.31 21.32 -11.51
N THR A 537 13.35 20.57 -12.11
CA THR A 537 13.59 19.76 -13.30
C THR A 537 12.37 19.72 -14.24
N GLU A 538 12.66 19.83 -15.53
CA GLU A 538 11.72 19.53 -16.62
C GLU A 538 12.15 18.30 -17.43
N THR A 539 13.17 17.59 -16.97
CA THR A 539 13.62 16.32 -17.57
C THR A 539 12.63 15.22 -17.21
N PRO A 540 12.10 14.48 -18.19
CA PRO A 540 11.16 13.41 -17.92
C PRO A 540 11.71 12.36 -16.97
N GLY A 541 10.87 11.93 -16.03
CA GLY A 541 11.16 10.87 -15.09
C GLY A 541 10.00 9.90 -14.92
N ALA A 542 10.31 8.62 -14.72
CA ALA A 542 9.33 7.58 -14.41
C ALA A 542 9.81 6.75 -13.24
N ALA A 543 8.94 6.58 -12.26
CA ALA A 543 9.22 5.80 -11.05
C ALA A 543 8.20 4.66 -10.95
N TYR A 544 8.69 3.44 -10.83
CA TYR A 544 7.91 2.21 -10.74
C TYR A 544 8.23 1.52 -9.43
N GLU A 545 7.23 1.22 -8.63
CA GLU A 545 7.37 0.57 -7.32
C GLU A 545 8.34 1.35 -6.41
N ILE A 546 7.91 2.53 -6.01
CA ILE A 546 8.62 3.33 -5.01
C ILE A 546 7.95 3.13 -3.66
N SER A 547 8.72 2.69 -2.67
CA SER A 547 8.29 2.61 -1.28
C SER A 547 9.06 3.63 -0.45
N SER A 548 8.37 4.65 0.04
CA SER A 548 8.92 5.69 0.90
C SER A 548 8.19 5.67 2.24
N GLU A 549 8.93 5.38 3.31
CA GLU A 549 8.33 5.00 4.58
C GLU A 549 9.05 5.62 5.78
N HIS A 550 8.24 6.00 6.76
CA HIS A 550 8.71 6.33 8.11
C HIS A 550 9.67 7.53 8.17
N HIS A 551 9.47 8.51 7.30
CA HIS A 551 10.14 9.80 7.42
C HIS A 551 9.34 10.76 8.30
N VAL A 552 9.97 11.81 8.79
CA VAL A 552 9.33 12.69 9.77
C VAL A 552 8.53 13.80 9.14
N ARG A 553 8.93 14.28 7.96
CA ARG A 553 8.32 15.45 7.31
C ARG A 553 7.59 15.11 6.03
N HIS A 554 8.21 14.38 5.13
CA HIS A 554 7.64 14.00 3.85
C HIS A 554 8.09 12.61 3.48
N GLU A 555 7.21 11.85 2.83
CA GLU A 555 7.64 10.64 2.16
C GLU A 555 8.13 10.99 0.74
N LEU A 556 7.30 11.61 -0.08
CA LEU A 556 7.65 12.09 -1.41
C LEU A 556 7.29 13.56 -1.59
N GLN A 557 8.21 14.35 -2.14
CA GLN A 557 7.98 15.74 -2.49
C GLN A 557 8.36 16.03 -3.95
N VAL A 558 7.45 16.66 -4.72
CA VAL A 558 7.66 17.10 -6.11
C VAL A 558 7.44 18.60 -6.18
N ARG A 559 8.47 19.38 -6.55
CA ARG A 559 8.39 20.83 -6.59
C ARG A 559 9.14 21.43 -7.76
N HIS A 560 8.57 22.45 -8.42
CA HIS A 560 9.15 23.06 -9.63
C HIS A 560 9.59 21.99 -10.63
N ALA A 561 8.75 20.97 -10.87
CA ALA A 561 9.06 19.84 -11.73
C ALA A 561 7.97 19.61 -12.78
N ALA A 562 8.35 19.01 -13.90
CA ALA A 562 7.42 18.65 -14.97
C ALA A 562 7.77 17.31 -15.59
N HIS A 563 6.77 16.69 -16.25
CA HIS A 563 6.93 15.44 -17.02
C HIS A 563 7.33 14.24 -16.16
N TRP A 564 6.71 14.09 -14.98
CA TRP A 564 6.98 12.99 -14.08
C TRP A 564 5.78 12.07 -13.91
N SER A 565 6.07 10.77 -13.90
CA SER A 565 5.08 9.74 -13.64
C SER A 565 5.53 8.82 -12.51
N PHE A 566 4.64 8.58 -11.55
CA PHE A 566 4.85 7.67 -10.43
C PHE A 566 3.82 6.55 -10.54
N TYR A 567 4.29 5.32 -10.64
CA TYR A 567 3.47 4.11 -10.75
C TYR A 567 3.73 3.21 -9.56
N ALA A 568 2.66 2.70 -8.96
CA ALA A 568 2.76 1.88 -7.74
C ALA A 568 3.60 2.58 -6.65
N LEU A 569 3.25 3.83 -6.36
CA LEU A 569 3.84 4.57 -5.25
C LEU A 569 3.20 4.10 -3.94
N GLN A 570 4.03 3.72 -2.98
CA GLN A 570 3.59 3.41 -1.62
C GLN A 570 4.21 4.40 -0.64
N THR A 571 3.39 4.88 0.30
CA THR A 571 3.87 5.61 1.48
C THR A 571 3.28 4.98 2.74
N GLU A 572 4.08 4.95 3.80
CA GLU A 572 3.69 4.28 5.03
C GLU A 572 4.06 5.10 6.26
N GLU A 573 3.09 5.31 7.17
CA GLU A 573 3.32 5.96 8.46
C GLU A 573 3.00 5.00 9.61
N GLU A 574 3.89 5.01 10.61
CA GLU A 574 3.76 4.22 11.82
C GLU A 574 3.74 5.06 13.10
N ARG A 575 3.22 4.47 14.17
CA ARG A 575 3.24 5.09 15.49
C ARG A 575 4.66 5.36 15.97
N GLY A 576 4.94 6.62 16.31
CA GLY A 576 6.21 7.07 16.88
C GLY A 576 7.31 7.29 15.85
N GLU A 577 7.04 7.05 14.57
CA GLU A 577 7.98 7.34 13.48
C GLU A 577 7.46 8.46 12.59
N SER A 578 6.58 8.20 11.70
CA SER A 578 6.10 9.11 10.67
C SER A 578 4.67 9.59 10.88
N GLY A 579 4.16 9.56 12.09
CA GLY A 579 2.77 9.91 12.39
C GLY A 579 2.32 11.31 11.90
N PHE A 580 3.27 12.17 11.51
CA PHE A 580 3.04 13.50 10.96
C PHE A 580 3.73 13.74 9.60
N ALA A 581 4.25 12.71 8.96
CA ALA A 581 4.80 12.83 7.62
C ALA A 581 3.70 13.12 6.61
N LEU A 582 3.95 14.06 5.70
CA LEU A 582 3.09 14.28 4.55
C LEU A 582 3.47 13.26 3.47
N PRO A 583 2.57 12.34 3.10
CA PRO A 583 2.92 11.27 2.17
C PRO A 583 3.34 11.79 0.80
N LEU A 584 2.56 12.70 0.22
CA LEU A 584 2.87 13.30 -1.07
C LEU A 584 2.64 14.81 -1.07
N GLU A 585 3.64 15.58 -1.47
CA GLU A 585 3.49 17.01 -1.74
C GLU A 585 3.87 17.32 -3.18
N ILE A 586 2.98 18.03 -3.90
CA ILE A 586 3.22 18.52 -5.27
C ILE A 586 3.06 20.05 -5.25
N ASP A 587 4.15 20.79 -5.45
CA ASP A 587 4.16 22.24 -5.44
C ASP A 587 4.76 22.81 -6.73
N SER A 588 4.10 23.84 -7.29
CA SER A 588 4.61 24.62 -8.43
C SER A 588 5.06 23.73 -9.61
N SER A 589 4.31 22.66 -9.87
CA SER A 589 4.66 21.59 -10.81
C SER A 589 3.56 21.38 -11.87
N HIS A 590 3.88 20.71 -12.97
CA HIS A 590 2.87 20.42 -14.00
C HIS A 590 3.21 19.15 -14.79
N ASP A 591 2.19 18.58 -15.45
CA ASP A 591 2.29 17.33 -16.18
C ASP A 591 2.85 16.21 -15.29
N ILE A 592 2.13 15.97 -14.19
CA ILE A 592 2.48 14.97 -13.17
C ILE A 592 1.39 13.90 -13.17
N LEU A 593 1.78 12.64 -13.34
CA LEU A 593 0.93 11.46 -13.19
C LEU A 593 1.30 10.70 -11.92
N VAL A 594 0.29 10.38 -11.12
CA VAL A 594 0.42 9.46 -9.98
C VAL A 594 -0.62 8.36 -10.17
N ALA A 595 -0.16 7.15 -10.43
CA ALA A 595 -1.01 6.00 -10.75
C ALA A 595 -0.75 4.83 -9.79
N ASN A 596 -1.81 4.19 -9.33
CA ASN A 596 -1.77 3.19 -8.25
C ASN A 596 -0.99 3.69 -7.05
N PHE A 597 -1.51 4.73 -6.41
CA PHE A 597 -0.91 5.29 -5.20
C PHE A 597 -1.57 4.72 -3.95
N HIS A 598 -0.80 4.00 -3.16
CA HIS A 598 -1.18 3.52 -1.84
C HIS A 598 -0.58 4.38 -0.75
N SER A 599 -1.41 5.21 -0.14
CA SER A 599 -1.06 5.98 1.05
C SER A 599 -1.61 5.28 2.28
N TYR A 600 -0.71 4.82 3.14
CA TYR A 600 -1.01 3.78 4.09
C TYR A 600 -0.59 4.12 5.52
N ARG A 601 -1.51 4.01 6.46
CA ARG A 601 -1.22 4.23 7.89
C ARG A 601 -1.27 2.90 8.62
N VAL A 602 -0.11 2.41 8.98
CA VAL A 602 0.07 1.10 9.61
C VAL A 602 0.23 1.20 11.12
N ILE A 603 0.46 0.10 11.70
CA ILE A 603 0.74 -0.28 13.08
C ILE A 603 0.58 0.86 14.09
N SER A 604 -0.62 0.95 14.68
CA SER A 604 -0.92 1.89 15.77
C SER A 604 -0.71 3.37 15.44
N SER A 605 -0.76 3.73 14.16
CA SER A 605 -0.83 5.13 13.74
C SER A 605 -2.26 5.65 13.96
N ASP A 606 -2.54 6.02 15.20
CA ASP A 606 -3.86 6.39 15.69
C ASP A 606 -4.10 7.90 15.79
N GLN A 607 -3.13 8.70 15.38
CA GLN A 607 -3.30 10.15 15.30
C GLN A 607 -3.86 10.55 13.93
N PRO A 608 -4.88 11.40 13.88
CA PRO A 608 -5.41 11.90 12.62
C PRO A 608 -4.35 12.71 11.88
N PHE A 609 -4.31 12.56 10.56
CA PHE A 609 -3.48 13.38 9.68
C PHE A 609 -4.35 13.98 8.58
N PRO A 610 -4.17 15.26 8.22
CA PRO A 610 -5.15 15.93 7.38
C PRO A 610 -5.17 15.41 5.93
N TRP A 611 -4.03 15.11 5.30
CA TRP A 611 -3.98 14.87 3.87
C TRP A 611 -3.04 13.71 3.51
N ALA A 612 -3.43 12.86 2.56
CA ALA A 612 -2.52 11.92 1.93
C ALA A 612 -1.71 12.60 0.82
N ALA A 613 -2.32 13.50 0.06
CA ALA A 613 -1.61 14.33 -0.90
C ALA A 613 -1.97 15.80 -0.72
N LYS A 614 -0.96 16.67 -0.81
CA LYS A 614 -1.12 18.12 -0.80
C LYS A 614 -0.60 18.69 -2.11
N VAL A 615 -1.43 19.50 -2.77
CA VAL A 615 -1.08 20.14 -4.05
C VAL A 615 -1.15 21.66 -3.90
N SER A 616 -0.19 22.38 -4.45
CA SER A 616 -0.19 23.84 -4.47
C SER A 616 0.41 24.38 -5.77
N ASN A 617 -0.15 25.49 -6.29
CA ASN A 617 0.35 26.20 -7.47
C ASN A 617 0.65 25.31 -8.68
N SER A 618 -0.03 24.18 -8.80
CA SER A 618 0.25 23.15 -9.80
C SER A 618 -0.92 22.99 -10.78
N ARG A 619 -0.65 22.43 -11.95
CA ARG A 619 -1.63 22.18 -13.00
C ARG A 619 -1.30 20.91 -13.77
N ASP A 620 -2.28 20.37 -14.48
CA ASP A 620 -2.12 19.14 -15.25
C ASP A 620 -1.53 18.02 -14.35
N VAL A 621 -2.14 17.88 -13.15
CA VAL A 621 -1.81 16.81 -12.19
C VAL A 621 -2.92 15.77 -12.26
N HIS A 622 -2.53 14.53 -12.49
CA HIS A 622 -3.43 13.42 -12.70
C HIS A 622 -3.22 12.34 -11.65
N PHE A 623 -4.23 12.11 -10.83
CA PHE A 623 -4.28 10.94 -9.95
C PHE A 623 -5.13 9.86 -10.63
N ARG A 624 -4.62 8.62 -10.63
CA ARG A 624 -5.30 7.45 -11.17
C ARG A 624 -5.16 6.30 -10.18
N ASN A 625 -6.26 5.66 -9.84
CA ASN A 625 -6.30 4.60 -8.83
C ASN A 625 -5.60 5.06 -7.54
N PHE A 626 -6.31 5.83 -6.77
CA PHE A 626 -5.80 6.42 -5.52
C PHE A 626 -6.42 5.71 -4.34
N HIS A 627 -5.58 5.13 -3.50
CA HIS A 627 -6.00 4.34 -2.35
C HIS A 627 -5.42 4.87 -1.05
N CYS A 628 -6.30 5.27 -0.11
CA CYS A 628 -5.93 5.65 1.25
C CYS A 628 -6.45 4.61 2.23
N ASP A 629 -5.57 3.90 2.92
CA ASP A 629 -5.97 2.90 3.90
C ASP A 629 -5.35 3.12 5.28
N SER A 630 -5.88 2.45 6.29
CA SER A 630 -5.33 2.46 7.64
C SER A 630 -5.64 1.19 8.40
N ASN A 631 -4.62 0.45 8.78
CA ASN A 631 -4.77 -0.66 9.71
C ASN A 631 -5.26 -0.22 11.09
N SER A 632 -4.94 1.00 11.49
CA SER A 632 -5.36 1.59 12.74
C SER A 632 -6.79 2.12 12.70
N LYS A 633 -7.45 2.09 11.54
CA LYS A 633 -8.80 2.66 11.33
C LYS A 633 -8.86 4.18 11.54
N VAL A 634 -7.73 4.85 11.46
CA VAL A 634 -7.60 6.31 11.45
C VAL A 634 -6.80 6.68 10.21
N SER A 635 -7.50 6.81 9.09
CA SER A 635 -6.91 7.24 7.83
C SER A 635 -6.72 8.76 7.79
N PHE A 636 -6.44 9.29 6.62
CA PHE A 636 -6.38 10.74 6.39
C PHE A 636 -7.78 11.37 6.43
N ASP A 637 -7.88 12.65 6.78
CA ASP A 637 -9.16 13.36 6.69
C ASP A 637 -9.55 13.61 5.23
N ASP A 638 -8.58 13.94 4.39
CA ASP A 638 -8.76 14.12 2.95
C ASP A 638 -7.72 13.29 2.18
N ALA A 639 -8.12 12.72 1.05
CA ALA A 639 -7.17 12.09 0.13
C ALA A 639 -6.27 13.14 -0.50
N VAL A 640 -6.87 14.21 -1.08
CA VAL A 640 -6.12 15.30 -1.71
C VAL A 640 -6.60 16.64 -1.18
N TYR A 641 -5.66 17.51 -0.84
CA TYR A 641 -5.91 18.91 -0.51
C TYR A 641 -5.21 19.82 -1.51
N ASP A 642 -5.98 20.62 -2.23
CA ASP A 642 -5.42 21.70 -3.03
C ASP A 642 -5.37 22.99 -2.23
N GLN A 643 -4.17 23.41 -1.87
CA GLN A 643 -3.93 24.60 -1.07
C GLN A 643 -4.17 25.89 -1.86
N THR A 644 -4.03 25.88 -3.17
CA THR A 644 -4.18 27.07 -4.01
C THR A 644 -5.61 27.58 -3.98
N TYR A 645 -6.58 26.65 -4.00
CA TYR A 645 -7.99 26.95 -4.04
C TYR A 645 -8.74 26.60 -2.77
N ASP A 646 -8.05 26.09 -1.74
CA ASP A 646 -8.63 25.62 -0.47
C ASP A 646 -9.74 24.57 -0.70
N ILE A 647 -9.43 23.54 -1.50
CA ILE A 647 -10.37 22.48 -1.85
C ILE A 647 -9.89 21.15 -1.31
N HIS A 648 -10.83 20.43 -0.70
CA HIS A 648 -10.64 19.15 -0.06
C HIS A 648 -11.34 18.05 -0.87
N VAL A 649 -10.61 17.02 -1.30
CA VAL A 649 -11.10 15.77 -1.89
C VAL A 649 -11.03 14.71 -0.82
N ARG A 650 -12.20 14.21 -0.39
CA ARG A 650 -12.34 13.38 0.81
C ARG A 650 -12.55 11.91 0.54
N GLU A 651 -12.83 11.59 -0.69
CA GLU A 651 -12.96 10.22 -1.15
C GLU A 651 -11.60 9.55 -1.02
N HIS A 652 -11.51 8.46 -0.23
CA HIS A 652 -10.26 7.73 0.00
C HIS A 652 -9.90 6.80 -1.16
N GLU A 653 -10.90 6.50 -1.99
CA GLU A 653 -10.81 5.61 -3.14
C GLU A 653 -11.37 6.34 -4.35
N PHE A 654 -10.59 6.46 -5.41
CA PHE A 654 -11.10 6.97 -6.68
C PHE A 654 -10.23 6.55 -7.87
N ALA A 655 -10.90 6.19 -8.96
CA ALA A 655 -10.24 5.77 -10.20
C ALA A 655 -9.55 6.94 -10.91
N ALA A 656 -10.11 8.16 -10.84
CA ALA A 656 -9.52 9.30 -11.52
C ALA A 656 -9.88 10.65 -10.85
N LEU A 657 -8.85 11.47 -10.68
CA LEU A 657 -8.98 12.88 -10.33
C LEU A 657 -8.01 13.69 -11.20
N ASP A 658 -8.51 14.70 -11.87
CA ASP A 658 -7.71 15.65 -12.64
C ASP A 658 -7.66 17.00 -11.94
N LEU A 659 -6.49 17.61 -11.88
CA LEU A 659 -6.28 18.98 -11.41
C LEU A 659 -5.78 19.82 -12.59
N SER A 660 -6.70 20.50 -13.26
CA SER A 660 -6.37 21.32 -14.44
C SER A 660 -5.58 22.59 -14.11
N GLY A 661 -5.53 22.98 -12.84
CA GLY A 661 -4.96 24.25 -12.39
C GLY A 661 -5.88 25.45 -12.61
N ASN A 662 -7.10 25.26 -13.08
CA ASN A 662 -8.09 26.31 -13.20
C ASN A 662 -8.85 26.50 -11.89
N ALA A 663 -9.15 27.76 -11.55
CA ALA A 663 -9.98 28.06 -10.39
C ALA A 663 -11.36 27.40 -10.55
N PRO A 664 -11.78 26.53 -9.62
CA PRO A 664 -13.07 25.89 -9.70
C PRO A 664 -14.20 26.91 -9.53
N LYS A 665 -15.27 26.69 -10.28
CA LYS A 665 -16.48 27.52 -10.11
C LYS A 665 -17.17 27.11 -8.82
N PRO A 666 -17.48 28.05 -7.91
CA PRO A 666 -18.23 27.76 -6.70
C PRO A 666 -19.56 27.07 -7.05
N GLN A 667 -19.75 25.86 -6.54
CA GLN A 667 -21.03 25.18 -6.63
C GLN A 667 -21.77 25.37 -5.29
N ARG A 668 -22.97 25.93 -5.36
CA ARG A 668 -23.84 25.96 -4.18
C ARG A 668 -24.45 24.57 -4.03
N PRO A 669 -24.25 23.88 -2.89
CA PRO A 669 -24.90 22.60 -2.67
C PRO A 669 -26.42 22.73 -2.87
N PRO A 670 -27.09 21.77 -3.48
CA PRO A 670 -28.55 21.75 -3.57
C PRO A 670 -29.16 21.76 -2.18
N ALA A 671 -30.37 22.30 -2.06
CA ALA A 671 -31.09 22.29 -0.79
C ALA A 671 -31.41 20.84 -0.44
N SER A 672 -30.93 20.37 0.71
CA SER A 672 -31.16 19.00 1.18
C SER A 672 -32.62 18.79 1.60
N PRO A 673 -33.32 17.79 1.05
CA PRO A 673 -34.70 17.47 1.48
C PRO A 673 -34.76 16.87 2.88
N MET A 674 -33.62 16.44 3.43
CA MET A 674 -33.53 15.83 4.77
C MET A 674 -33.34 16.88 5.87
N LEU A 675 -33.01 18.10 5.52
CA LEU A 675 -32.87 19.20 6.48
C LEU A 675 -34.17 19.96 6.64
N ALA A 676 -34.33 20.69 7.74
CA ALA A 676 -35.42 21.66 7.89
C ALA A 676 -35.23 22.78 6.84
N SER A 677 -36.32 23.37 6.38
CA SER A 677 -36.34 24.28 5.22
C SER A 677 -35.43 25.50 5.32
N ASP A 678 -35.09 25.90 6.54
CA ASP A 678 -34.24 27.06 6.83
C ASP A 678 -32.88 26.65 7.46
N ALA A 679 -32.56 25.36 7.48
CA ALA A 679 -31.40 24.85 8.18
C ALA A 679 -30.19 24.73 7.26
N SER A 680 -29.03 25.04 7.79
CA SER A 680 -27.72 24.76 7.21
C SER A 680 -26.80 24.18 8.28
N VAL A 681 -25.80 23.43 7.86
CA VAL A 681 -24.77 22.92 8.77
C VAL A 681 -24.01 24.10 9.37
N GLN A 682 -23.99 24.15 10.70
CA GLN A 682 -23.36 25.24 11.46
C GLN A 682 -22.24 24.70 12.34
N LYS A 683 -21.07 25.29 12.31
CA LYS A 683 -20.01 25.05 13.27
C LYS A 683 -20.43 25.63 14.62
N VAL A 684 -20.60 24.77 15.63
CA VAL A 684 -21.04 25.16 16.97
C VAL A 684 -19.89 25.24 17.96
N ALA A 685 -18.83 24.48 17.76
CA ALA A 685 -17.61 24.56 18.56
C ALA A 685 -16.42 24.11 17.72
N GLY A 686 -15.21 24.47 18.11
CA GLY A 686 -13.97 24.08 17.42
C GLY A 686 -12.73 24.30 18.29
N GLY A 687 -11.57 23.96 17.73
CA GLY A 687 -10.29 24.03 18.43
C GLY A 687 -9.96 22.76 19.21
N PHE A 688 -10.57 21.65 18.83
CA PHE A 688 -10.25 20.33 19.36
C PHE A 688 -9.06 19.72 18.61
N PHE A 689 -8.40 18.77 19.23
CA PHE A 689 -7.34 18.04 18.56
C PHE A 689 -7.90 16.81 17.83
N ASN A 690 -8.68 16.00 18.54
CA ASN A 690 -9.30 14.80 17.97
C ASN A 690 -10.59 14.42 18.70
N ILE A 691 -11.74 14.84 18.16
CA ILE A 691 -13.02 14.34 18.63
C ILE A 691 -13.14 12.87 18.24
N ALA A 692 -13.06 11.98 19.23
CA ALA A 692 -13.06 10.53 19.01
C ALA A 692 -14.46 9.90 19.06
N GLY A 693 -15.40 10.52 19.76
CA GLY A 693 -16.76 10.02 19.85
C GLY A 693 -17.62 10.81 20.84
N GLY A 694 -18.92 10.53 20.87
CA GLY A 694 -19.85 11.22 21.73
C GLY A 694 -21.25 10.58 21.79
N ALA A 695 -22.08 11.11 22.69
CA ALA A 695 -23.43 10.67 22.90
C ALA A 695 -24.35 11.82 23.33
N THR A 696 -25.66 11.68 23.08
CA THR A 696 -26.65 12.66 23.51
C THR A 696 -27.26 12.24 24.84
N GLY A 697 -27.23 13.13 25.81
CA GLY A 697 -27.88 12.96 27.12
C GLY A 697 -29.41 13.03 27.07
N PRO A 698 -30.08 12.65 28.16
CA PRO A 698 -31.55 12.72 28.27
C PRO A 698 -32.11 14.13 28.13
N ASP A 699 -31.27 15.14 28.41
CA ASP A 699 -31.58 16.56 28.25
C ASP A 699 -31.46 17.06 26.79
N GLY A 700 -31.01 16.19 25.89
CA GLY A 700 -30.76 16.48 24.49
C GLY A 700 -29.41 17.18 24.24
N ASP A 701 -28.63 17.42 25.27
CA ASP A 701 -27.29 17.99 25.12
C ASP A 701 -26.30 16.95 24.60
N PHE A 702 -25.30 17.39 23.85
CA PHE A 702 -24.32 16.49 23.25
C PHE A 702 -23.04 16.48 24.08
N TYR A 703 -22.62 15.29 24.47
CA TYR A 703 -21.37 15.02 25.18
C TYR A 703 -20.41 14.35 24.22
N PHE A 704 -19.13 14.77 24.25
CA PHE A 704 -18.12 14.21 23.34
C PHE A 704 -16.72 14.27 23.96
N VAL A 705 -15.83 13.48 23.38
CA VAL A 705 -14.46 13.26 23.84
C VAL A 705 -13.48 13.93 22.88
N ASP A 706 -12.53 14.72 23.42
CA ASP A 706 -11.26 14.95 22.76
C ASP A 706 -10.25 13.94 23.31
N ALA A 707 -9.96 12.90 22.53
CA ALA A 707 -9.15 11.78 22.97
C ALA A 707 -7.69 12.15 23.25
N HIS A 708 -7.12 13.09 22.51
CA HIS A 708 -5.74 13.55 22.74
C HIS A 708 -5.56 14.21 24.11
N TRP A 709 -6.48 15.08 24.48
CA TRP A 709 -6.47 15.76 25.76
C TRP A 709 -7.15 14.98 26.89
N GLN A 710 -7.71 13.80 26.57
CA GLN A 710 -8.46 12.95 27.51
C GLN A 710 -9.60 13.70 28.21
N ARG A 711 -10.24 14.60 27.47
CA ARG A 711 -11.22 15.53 28.03
C ARG A 711 -12.60 15.25 27.48
N ILE A 712 -13.61 15.28 28.35
CA ILE A 712 -15.02 15.15 28.01
C ILE A 712 -15.67 16.52 28.06
N TYR A 713 -16.30 16.90 26.96
CA TYR A 713 -17.06 18.14 26.84
C TYR A 713 -18.56 17.89 26.77
N ARG A 714 -19.32 18.91 27.12
CA ARG A 714 -20.77 19.01 26.92
C ARG A 714 -21.09 20.26 26.09
N TRP A 715 -21.81 20.08 25.01
CA TRP A 715 -22.48 21.16 24.29
C TRP A 715 -23.91 21.29 24.78
N CYS A 716 -24.20 22.35 25.54
CA CYS A 716 -25.54 22.64 26.03
C CYS A 716 -26.36 23.33 24.93
N CYS A 717 -27.38 22.64 24.42
CA CYS A 717 -28.24 23.11 23.33
C CYS A 717 -29.02 24.38 23.69
N ALA A 718 -29.54 24.44 24.91
CA ALA A 718 -30.33 25.56 25.38
C ALA A 718 -29.49 26.85 25.60
N ALA A 719 -28.34 26.69 26.21
CA ALA A 719 -27.43 27.81 26.47
C ALA A 719 -26.47 28.11 25.30
N ARG A 720 -26.40 27.25 24.29
CA ARG A 720 -25.42 27.31 23.17
C ARG A 720 -24.01 27.49 23.68
N ARG A 721 -23.63 26.71 24.66
CA ARG A 721 -22.36 26.83 25.37
C ARG A 721 -21.69 25.49 25.55
N LEU A 722 -20.37 25.51 25.27
CA LEU A 722 -19.46 24.41 25.56
C LEU A 722 -18.98 24.48 27.02
N THR A 723 -18.96 23.32 27.69
CA THR A 723 -18.40 23.16 29.03
C THR A 723 -17.57 21.89 29.10
N THR A 724 -16.50 21.90 29.92
CA THR A 724 -15.79 20.70 30.28
C THR A 724 -16.56 19.96 31.36
N VAL A 725 -16.76 18.68 31.18
CA VAL A 725 -17.46 17.78 32.10
C VAL A 725 -16.47 16.95 32.92
N CYS A 726 -15.43 16.45 32.25
CA CYS A 726 -14.40 15.68 32.90
C CYS A 726 -13.05 15.98 32.22
N ASP A 727 -12.02 16.13 33.04
CA ASP A 727 -10.63 16.35 32.63
C ASP A 727 -9.77 15.41 33.48
N SER A 728 -9.76 14.14 33.09
CA SER A 728 -9.18 13.05 33.86
C SER A 728 -8.60 11.99 32.91
N PRO A 729 -7.45 11.41 33.26
CA PRO A 729 -6.74 10.45 32.40
C PRO A 729 -7.47 9.08 32.35
N LEU A 730 -8.62 9.04 31.71
CA LEU A 730 -9.42 7.84 31.48
C LEU A 730 -9.16 7.20 30.12
N ASP A 731 -8.30 7.77 29.29
CA ASP A 731 -8.10 7.41 27.88
C ASP A 731 -9.44 7.13 27.16
N PRO A 732 -10.37 8.11 27.17
CA PRO A 732 -11.69 7.90 26.63
C PRO A 732 -11.62 7.87 25.11
N VAL A 733 -12.31 6.89 24.50
CA VAL A 733 -12.40 6.73 23.05
C VAL A 733 -13.82 6.89 22.51
N ASN A 734 -14.84 6.74 23.36
CA ASN A 734 -16.23 7.04 23.02
C ASN A 734 -17.10 7.21 24.27
N LEU A 735 -18.33 7.67 24.07
CA LEU A 735 -19.33 7.84 25.12
C LEU A 735 -20.65 7.15 24.74
N ALA A 736 -21.36 6.76 25.78
CA ALA A 736 -22.78 6.39 25.73
C ALA A 736 -23.51 7.00 26.91
N VAL A 737 -24.82 6.86 26.97
CA VAL A 737 -25.64 7.32 28.11
C VAL A 737 -26.52 6.17 28.56
N ASP A 738 -26.49 5.85 29.86
CA ASP A 738 -27.35 4.83 30.44
C ASP A 738 -28.79 5.36 30.68
N ARG A 739 -29.68 4.50 31.11
CA ARG A 739 -31.09 4.89 31.42
C ARG A 739 -31.25 5.89 32.55
N ALA A 740 -30.30 5.90 33.48
CA ALA A 740 -30.30 6.83 34.59
C ALA A 740 -29.79 8.21 34.20
N GLY A 741 -29.30 8.36 32.95
CA GLY A 741 -28.74 9.60 32.43
C GLY A 741 -27.26 9.77 32.78
N ASN A 742 -26.55 8.74 33.25
CA ASN A 742 -25.14 8.78 33.49
C ASN A 742 -24.38 8.59 32.17
N LEU A 743 -23.23 9.23 32.05
CA LEU A 743 -22.32 8.97 30.93
C LEU A 743 -21.58 7.65 31.16
N LEU A 744 -21.59 6.82 30.15
CA LEU A 744 -20.72 5.65 30.03
C LEU A 744 -19.51 6.04 29.19
N VAL A 745 -18.32 5.91 29.78
CA VAL A 745 -17.05 6.25 29.14
C VAL A 745 -16.38 4.97 28.71
N VAL A 746 -16.28 4.77 27.39
CA VAL A 746 -15.48 3.70 26.81
C VAL A 746 -14.02 4.13 26.84
N SER A 747 -13.19 3.35 27.51
CA SER A 747 -11.78 3.65 27.77
C SER A 747 -10.85 2.65 27.12
N SER A 748 -9.73 3.13 26.58
CA SER A 748 -8.60 2.32 26.12
C SER A 748 -7.51 2.13 27.18
N ALA A 749 -7.66 2.68 28.39
CA ALA A 749 -6.66 2.56 29.45
C ALA A 749 -6.42 1.11 29.92
N GLY A 750 -5.20 0.74 30.06
CA GLY A 750 -4.80 -0.59 30.55
C GLY A 750 -5.27 -1.72 29.63
N LYS A 751 -6.19 -2.55 30.15
CA LYS A 751 -6.87 -3.61 29.36
C LYS A 751 -8.18 -3.16 28.73
N GLY A 752 -8.45 -1.86 28.76
CA GLY A 752 -9.72 -1.29 28.36
C GLY A 752 -10.83 -1.54 29.38
N GLY A 753 -11.92 -0.81 29.22
CA GLY A 753 -13.08 -0.94 30.09
C GLY A 753 -14.14 0.12 29.83
N VAL A 754 -15.21 0.03 30.61
CA VAL A 754 -16.28 1.04 30.62
C VAL A 754 -16.40 1.60 32.03
N TYR A 755 -16.42 2.92 32.13
CA TYR A 755 -16.65 3.63 33.37
C TYR A 755 -18.00 4.36 33.31
N THR A 756 -18.65 4.46 34.44
CA THR A 756 -19.78 5.36 34.61
C THR A 756 -19.28 6.68 35.18
N LEU A 757 -19.63 7.78 34.55
CA LEU A 757 -19.47 9.13 35.07
C LEU A 757 -20.88 9.64 35.47
N THR A 758 -21.08 9.73 36.78
CA THR A 758 -22.38 10.16 37.31
C THR A 758 -22.56 11.67 37.19
N SER A 759 -23.80 12.15 37.29
CA SER A 759 -24.11 13.58 37.22
C SER A 759 -23.42 14.44 38.29
N ASN A 760 -22.95 13.84 39.40
CA ASN A 760 -22.16 14.48 40.43
C ASN A 760 -20.64 14.33 40.26
N GLY A 761 -20.20 13.85 39.08
CA GLY A 761 -18.78 13.76 38.72
C GLY A 761 -18.05 12.54 39.33
N VAL A 762 -18.77 11.56 39.87
CA VAL A 762 -18.15 10.35 40.41
C VAL A 762 -17.86 9.40 39.24
N VAL A 763 -16.61 9.00 39.11
CA VAL A 763 -16.14 8.00 38.16
C VAL A 763 -16.02 6.63 38.84
N GLN A 764 -16.66 5.60 38.29
CA GLN A 764 -16.57 4.23 38.79
C GLN A 764 -16.67 3.22 37.65
N PRO A 765 -16.18 1.98 37.80
CA PRO A 765 -16.44 0.95 36.83
C PRO A 765 -17.92 0.79 36.55
N ALA A 766 -18.32 0.66 35.29
CA ALA A 766 -19.73 0.50 34.95
C ALA A 766 -20.27 -0.81 35.57
N ALA A 767 -21.46 -0.73 36.12
CA ALA A 767 -22.18 -1.95 36.53
C ALA A 767 -22.53 -2.81 35.30
N PRO A 768 -22.65 -4.15 35.47
CA PRO A 768 -23.07 -5.03 34.39
C PRO A 768 -24.32 -4.51 33.70
N ALA A 769 -24.24 -4.35 32.38
CA ALA A 769 -25.45 -4.04 31.62
C ALA A 769 -26.41 -5.23 31.69
N PRO A 770 -27.75 -5.01 31.84
CA PRO A 770 -28.69 -6.09 31.79
C PRO A 770 -28.62 -6.77 30.43
N VAL A 771 -28.64 -8.10 30.44
CA VAL A 771 -28.54 -8.96 29.24
C VAL A 771 -29.65 -8.73 28.21
N THR A 772 -30.72 -8.06 28.60
CA THR A 772 -31.85 -7.73 27.74
C THR A 772 -31.78 -6.28 27.30
N PRO A 773 -31.66 -5.99 26.00
CA PRO A 773 -31.81 -4.62 25.50
C PRO A 773 -33.23 -4.16 25.84
N VAL A 774 -33.34 -3.06 26.54
CA VAL A 774 -34.64 -2.49 26.82
C VAL A 774 -34.82 -1.32 25.85
N ALA A 775 -36.00 -1.28 25.24
CA ALA A 775 -36.41 -0.26 24.30
C ALA A 775 -36.08 1.15 24.79
N GLY A 776 -35.24 1.86 24.06
CA GLY A 776 -34.82 3.23 24.31
C GLY A 776 -33.35 3.36 24.51
N ARG A 777 -32.64 4.20 23.97
CA ARG A 777 -31.36 4.85 24.05
C ARG A 777 -30.20 4.21 24.84
N ASP A 778 -30.32 3.00 25.34
CA ASP A 778 -29.23 2.33 26.03
C ASP A 778 -28.29 1.70 24.99
N LEU A 779 -26.99 2.04 25.08
CA LEU A 779 -25.99 1.30 24.36
C LEU A 779 -26.06 -0.16 24.80
N TYR A 780 -26.11 -1.07 23.85
CA TYR A 780 -25.94 -2.48 24.12
C TYR A 780 -24.49 -2.70 24.54
N LEU A 781 -24.21 -2.54 25.83
CA LEU A 781 -22.97 -3.02 26.40
C LEU A 781 -23.21 -4.48 26.77
N PRO A 782 -22.42 -5.41 26.25
CA PRO A 782 -22.35 -6.75 26.78
C PRO A 782 -22.04 -6.67 28.28
N SER A 783 -22.31 -7.70 29.01
CA SER A 783 -22.13 -7.75 30.47
C SER A 783 -20.72 -7.24 30.85
N SER A 784 -20.53 -6.81 32.11
CA SER A 784 -19.26 -6.28 32.64
C SER A 784 -18.06 -7.21 32.45
N ASP A 785 -18.30 -8.47 32.10
CA ASP A 785 -17.26 -9.48 31.87
C ASP A 785 -16.69 -9.44 30.44
N TRP A 786 -17.31 -8.69 29.54
CA TRP A 786 -16.75 -8.44 28.22
C TRP A 786 -15.58 -7.49 28.38
N ARG A 787 -14.47 -7.84 27.74
CA ARG A 787 -13.23 -7.09 27.84
C ARG A 787 -12.90 -6.44 26.52
N LEU A 788 -12.32 -5.26 26.59
CA LEU A 788 -11.70 -4.63 25.45
C LEU A 788 -10.52 -5.49 24.97
N ASN A 789 -10.41 -5.71 23.68
CA ASN A 789 -9.27 -6.40 23.10
C ASN A 789 -8.01 -5.55 23.24
N GLU A 790 -6.97 -6.10 23.87
CA GLU A 790 -5.69 -5.39 24.08
C GLU A 790 -5.04 -4.96 22.76
N ASN A 791 -5.26 -5.69 21.67
CA ASN A 791 -4.73 -5.32 20.36
C ASN A 791 -5.44 -4.12 19.73
N SER A 792 -6.59 -3.71 20.26
CA SER A 792 -7.29 -2.50 19.82
C SER A 792 -6.94 -1.27 20.66
N LEU A 793 -6.05 -1.40 21.66
CA LEU A 793 -5.62 -0.28 22.49
C LEU A 793 -4.81 0.73 21.68
N GLY A 794 -5.13 2.00 21.86
CA GLY A 794 -4.51 3.08 21.10
C GLY A 794 -5.18 3.39 19.78
N HIS A 795 -6.17 2.58 19.37
CA HIS A 795 -7.02 2.87 18.21
C HIS A 795 -8.30 3.58 18.64
N PRO A 796 -8.88 4.47 17.84
CA PRO A 796 -10.24 4.98 18.05
C PRO A 796 -11.30 3.91 17.78
N ALA A 797 -10.89 2.70 17.49
CA ALA A 797 -11.70 1.52 17.36
C ALA A 797 -11.51 0.60 18.57
N ALA A 798 -12.59 0.07 19.09
CA ALA A 798 -12.55 -0.85 20.22
C ALA A 798 -13.31 -2.13 19.87
N GLU A 799 -12.80 -3.24 20.35
CA GLU A 799 -13.34 -4.56 20.20
C GLU A 799 -13.71 -5.12 21.58
N PHE A 800 -14.95 -5.60 21.73
CA PHE A 800 -15.38 -6.25 22.98
C PHE A 800 -15.49 -7.76 22.78
N ILE A 801 -14.78 -8.51 23.60
CA ILE A 801 -14.73 -9.97 23.53
C ILE A 801 -15.55 -10.54 24.69
N SER A 802 -16.44 -11.51 24.41
CA SER A 802 -17.21 -12.22 25.43
C SER A 802 -16.29 -12.98 26.40
N PRO A 803 -16.72 -13.24 27.63
CA PRO A 803 -15.92 -13.92 28.65
C PRO A 803 -15.42 -15.29 28.20
N ASP A 804 -16.23 -16.01 27.46
CA ASP A 804 -15.92 -17.34 26.90
C ASP A 804 -15.12 -17.27 25.60
N LYS A 805 -14.83 -16.06 25.10
CA LYS A 805 -14.13 -15.78 23.83
C LYS A 805 -14.80 -16.34 22.57
N THR A 806 -16.10 -16.67 22.65
CA THR A 806 -16.86 -17.23 21.53
C THR A 806 -17.59 -16.16 20.72
N ALA A 807 -17.82 -14.99 21.30
CA ALA A 807 -18.48 -13.88 20.62
C ALA A 807 -17.67 -12.60 20.71
N VAL A 808 -17.73 -11.82 19.65
CA VAL A 808 -17.11 -10.50 19.56
C VAL A 808 -18.17 -9.53 19.11
N LEU A 809 -18.34 -8.45 19.85
CA LEU A 809 -19.13 -7.31 19.40
C LEU A 809 -18.18 -6.33 18.73
N ALA A 810 -18.24 -6.31 17.43
CA ALA A 810 -17.46 -5.41 16.61
C ALA A 810 -18.38 -4.55 15.77
N VAL A 811 -18.00 -3.32 15.54
CA VAL A 811 -18.73 -2.42 14.64
C VAL A 811 -17.73 -1.92 13.58
N GLY A 812 -18.07 -2.18 12.36
CA GLY A 812 -17.25 -1.83 11.21
C GLY A 812 -16.17 -2.85 10.86
N GLN A 813 -15.97 -3.02 9.61
CA GLN A 813 -14.97 -3.83 8.95
C GLN A 813 -15.20 -5.35 8.90
N ASP A 814 -15.00 -5.90 7.74
CA ASP A 814 -14.77 -7.33 7.40
C ASP A 814 -15.50 -8.36 8.30
N PHE A 815 -16.55 -7.90 8.96
CA PHE A 815 -17.35 -8.72 9.83
C PHE A 815 -17.97 -9.92 9.08
N LEU A 816 -18.07 -9.77 7.75
CA LEU A 816 -18.76 -10.74 6.91
C LEU A 816 -17.84 -11.58 6.02
N ASP A 817 -16.68 -11.09 5.70
CA ASP A 817 -15.82 -11.75 4.70
C ASP A 817 -14.79 -12.69 5.32
N GLY A 818 -14.62 -12.70 6.64
CA GLY A 818 -13.57 -13.51 7.30
C GLY A 818 -12.16 -13.22 6.74
N ALA A 819 -12.06 -12.25 5.87
CA ALA A 819 -10.82 -11.79 5.25
C ALA A 819 -10.07 -10.94 6.25
N THR A 820 -9.21 -11.58 6.97
CA THR A 820 -8.23 -10.90 7.78
C THR A 820 -7.08 -10.50 6.87
N SER A 821 -6.97 -9.22 6.56
CA SER A 821 -5.67 -8.68 6.21
C SER A 821 -4.70 -9.14 7.31
N TRP A 822 -3.61 -9.84 6.97
CA TRP A 822 -2.55 -10.30 7.87
C TRP A 822 -2.62 -11.73 8.42
N GLY A 823 -3.51 -12.59 8.01
CA GLY A 823 -3.55 -13.97 8.52
C GLY A 823 -3.77 -14.08 10.04
N VAL A 824 -4.01 -12.97 10.72
CA VAL A 824 -4.45 -12.93 12.10
C VAL A 824 -5.96 -13.03 12.09
N LYS A 825 -6.52 -14.05 12.67
CA LYS A 825 -7.93 -14.09 13.03
C LYS A 825 -8.19 -13.04 14.12
N SER A 826 -8.11 -11.79 13.74
CA SER A 826 -8.52 -10.70 14.58
C SER A 826 -10.01 -10.50 14.36
N SER A 827 -10.75 -10.51 15.41
CA SER A 827 -12.11 -10.04 15.39
C SER A 827 -12.14 -8.61 14.87
N PRO A 828 -13.11 -8.21 14.05
CA PRO A 828 -13.15 -6.88 13.50
C PRO A 828 -13.20 -5.83 14.61
N PRO A 829 -12.44 -4.75 14.54
CA PRO A 829 -12.37 -3.74 15.58
C PRO A 829 -13.68 -2.96 15.67
N LEU A 830 -14.16 -2.75 16.89
CA LEU A 830 -15.25 -1.83 17.17
C LEU A 830 -14.75 -0.40 17.01
N ARG A 831 -15.27 0.34 16.05
CA ARG A 831 -14.94 1.75 15.91
C ARG A 831 -15.66 2.58 16.95
N SER A 832 -14.96 3.52 17.53
CA SER A 832 -15.55 4.44 18.49
C SER A 832 -16.74 5.19 17.91
N PHE A 833 -16.68 5.61 16.65
CA PHE A 833 -17.78 6.34 16.00
C PHE A 833 -18.92 5.47 15.49
N GLY A 834 -18.69 4.16 15.35
CA GLY A 834 -19.67 3.23 14.80
C GLY A 834 -20.58 2.59 15.84
N LEU A 835 -20.52 3.02 17.11
CA LEU A 835 -21.42 2.49 18.13
C LEU A 835 -22.86 2.84 17.79
N SER A 836 -23.65 1.81 17.55
CA SER A 836 -25.08 1.90 17.28
C SER A 836 -25.86 1.20 18.37
N GLN A 837 -27.10 1.65 18.59
CA GLN A 837 -27.99 0.98 19.53
C GLN A 837 -28.60 -0.28 18.89
N ALA A 838 -28.43 -1.42 19.54
CA ALA A 838 -29.14 -2.63 19.18
C ALA A 838 -30.50 -2.66 19.94
N VAL A 839 -31.57 -2.45 19.21
CA VAL A 839 -32.93 -2.44 19.77
C VAL A 839 -33.72 -3.62 19.21
N PRO A 840 -34.30 -4.52 20.04
CA PRO A 840 -35.06 -5.64 19.55
C PRO A 840 -36.16 -5.25 18.57
N GLY A 841 -36.22 -5.97 17.44
CA GLY A 841 -37.15 -5.73 16.35
C GLY A 841 -36.80 -4.50 15.47
N GLN A 842 -35.66 -3.88 15.67
CA GLN A 842 -35.14 -2.79 14.83
C GLN A 842 -33.95 -3.25 14.01
N PRO A 843 -33.71 -2.65 12.83
CA PRO A 843 -32.50 -2.90 12.08
C PRO A 843 -31.28 -2.33 12.82
N PHE A 844 -30.18 -3.07 12.80
CA PHE A 844 -28.89 -2.68 13.33
C PHE A 844 -27.93 -2.50 12.16
N TYR A 845 -27.31 -1.33 12.05
CA TYR A 845 -26.41 -1.00 10.96
C TYR A 845 -24.95 -0.97 11.43
N VAL A 846 -24.08 -1.50 10.61
CA VAL A 846 -22.62 -1.47 10.77
C VAL A 846 -22.03 -0.85 9.52
N THR A 847 -21.17 0.13 9.69
CA THR A 847 -20.48 0.79 8.59
C THR A 847 -18.97 0.63 8.71
N ASP A 848 -18.29 0.56 7.58
CA ASP A 848 -16.86 0.35 7.48
C ASP A 848 -16.23 1.31 6.46
N GLU A 849 -15.21 2.04 6.88
CA GLU A 849 -14.49 2.99 6.02
C GLU A 849 -13.40 2.34 5.16
N SER A 850 -12.89 1.16 5.54
CA SER A 850 -11.88 0.46 4.74
C SER A 850 -12.49 -0.25 3.53
N MET A 851 -13.59 -0.98 3.77
CA MET A 851 -14.30 -1.69 2.70
C MET A 851 -15.34 -0.80 2.00
N LEU A 852 -15.54 0.43 2.49
CA LEU A 852 -16.52 1.40 1.97
C LEU A 852 -17.94 0.83 1.86
N ARG A 853 -18.34 0.03 2.85
CA ARG A 853 -19.64 -0.69 2.86
C ARG A 853 -20.40 -0.48 4.15
N THR A 854 -21.72 -0.53 4.06
CA THR A 854 -22.62 -0.54 5.20
C THR A 854 -23.49 -1.78 5.16
N TRP A 855 -23.61 -2.42 6.31
CA TRP A 855 -24.33 -3.68 6.49
C TRP A 855 -25.53 -3.50 7.41
N VAL A 856 -26.53 -4.36 7.31
CA VAL A 856 -27.70 -4.36 8.16
C VAL A 856 -27.97 -5.76 8.71
N SER A 857 -28.36 -5.82 10.00
CA SER A 857 -28.83 -7.03 10.67
C SER A 857 -30.12 -6.71 11.44
N GLU A 858 -30.93 -7.72 11.66
CA GLU A 858 -32.07 -7.64 12.57
C GLU A 858 -31.63 -7.95 13.99
N VAL A 859 -32.23 -7.27 14.98
CA VAL A 859 -32.01 -7.55 16.40
C VAL A 859 -33.11 -8.42 16.91
N GLY A 860 -32.78 -9.61 17.39
CA GLY A 860 -33.74 -10.56 18.00
C GLY A 860 -34.32 -10.03 19.30
N ALA A 861 -35.39 -10.68 19.77
CA ALA A 861 -36.05 -10.31 21.02
C ALA A 861 -35.15 -10.46 22.26
N ASP A 862 -34.14 -11.31 22.15
CA ASP A 862 -33.10 -11.54 23.16
C ASP A 862 -31.89 -10.60 23.01
N GLY A 863 -31.91 -9.71 22.00
CA GLY A 863 -30.83 -8.81 21.68
C GLY A 863 -29.73 -9.42 20.79
N SER A 864 -29.87 -10.67 20.37
CA SER A 864 -28.94 -11.29 19.43
C SER A 864 -29.00 -10.61 18.06
N LEU A 865 -27.88 -10.52 17.39
CA LEU A 865 -27.80 -10.04 16.00
C LEU A 865 -28.04 -11.21 15.04
N GLY A 866 -28.92 -10.99 14.05
CA GLY A 866 -29.14 -11.92 12.96
C GLY A 866 -28.00 -11.91 11.93
N GLN A 867 -28.24 -12.56 10.80
CA GLN A 867 -27.30 -12.53 9.70
C GLN A 867 -27.19 -11.13 9.11
N PHE A 868 -25.98 -10.64 8.91
CA PHE A 868 -25.74 -9.39 8.24
C PHE A 868 -25.95 -9.51 6.73
N LYS A 869 -26.53 -8.46 6.14
CA LYS A 869 -26.72 -8.32 4.70
C LYS A 869 -26.16 -6.98 4.28
N LEU A 870 -25.58 -6.92 3.08
CA LEU A 870 -25.14 -5.66 2.50
C LEU A 870 -26.33 -4.72 2.36
N PHE A 871 -26.18 -3.48 2.89
CA PHE A 871 -27.18 -2.42 2.82
C PHE A 871 -26.83 -1.40 1.73
N ALA A 872 -25.56 -0.97 1.68
CA ALA A 872 -25.07 0.01 0.71
C ALA A 872 -23.59 -0.19 0.41
N GLU A 873 -23.22 0.00 -0.84
CA GLU A 873 -21.82 0.12 -1.31
C GLU A 873 -21.28 1.53 -0.98
N GLN A 874 -21.53 1.96 0.22
CA GLN A 874 -21.01 3.18 0.83
C GLN A 874 -20.80 2.90 2.30
N GLY A 875 -19.60 3.13 2.77
CA GLY A 875 -19.23 2.98 4.16
C GLY A 875 -18.37 4.12 4.65
N GLY A 876 -18.27 4.25 5.94
CA GLY A 876 -17.50 5.31 6.55
C GLY A 876 -17.38 5.13 8.05
N GLU A 877 -17.21 6.24 8.74
CA GLU A 877 -16.86 6.22 10.17
C GLU A 877 -18.07 6.00 11.08
N SER A 878 -19.26 6.40 10.67
CA SER A 878 -20.44 6.38 11.56
C SER A 878 -21.74 6.26 10.80
N VAL A 879 -22.73 5.69 11.47
CA VAL A 879 -24.11 5.57 10.98
C VAL A 879 -25.10 6.05 12.04
N ALA A 880 -26.11 6.79 11.60
CA ALA A 880 -27.25 7.19 12.44
C ALA A 880 -28.57 6.98 11.68
N THR A 881 -29.67 6.81 12.39
CA THR A 881 -31.00 6.58 11.76
C THR A 881 -32.03 7.55 12.27
N ASP A 882 -33.01 7.92 11.45
CA ASP A 882 -34.16 8.73 11.85
C ASP A 882 -35.41 7.86 12.05
N VAL A 883 -36.48 8.47 12.57
CA VAL A 883 -37.75 7.79 12.86
C VAL A 883 -38.50 7.27 11.61
N ARG A 884 -38.09 7.68 10.42
CA ARG A 884 -38.59 7.16 9.13
C ARG A 884 -37.79 5.95 8.64
N GLY A 885 -36.68 5.62 9.32
CA GLY A 885 -35.77 4.56 8.96
C GLY A 885 -34.74 4.99 7.92
N ASN A 886 -34.65 6.29 7.62
CA ASN A 886 -33.54 6.75 6.76
C ASN A 886 -32.21 6.60 7.50
N VAL A 887 -31.18 6.21 6.76
CA VAL A 887 -29.85 5.87 7.26
C VAL A 887 -28.85 6.94 6.80
N TYR A 888 -28.22 7.58 7.77
CA TYR A 888 -27.23 8.63 7.56
C TYR A 888 -25.84 8.02 7.77
N ILE A 889 -24.99 8.04 6.76
CA ILE A 889 -23.64 7.46 6.79
C ILE A 889 -22.62 8.60 6.68
N ALA A 890 -21.73 8.71 7.66
CA ALA A 890 -20.58 9.63 7.60
C ALA A 890 -19.45 8.98 6.81
N ALA A 891 -19.15 9.51 5.63
CA ALA A 891 -18.14 8.99 4.72
C ALA A 891 -17.58 10.14 3.84
N GLY A 892 -16.72 10.98 4.42
CA GLY A 892 -16.25 12.21 3.76
C GLY A 892 -17.29 13.32 3.78
N GLN A 893 -18.55 12.99 3.47
CA GLN A 893 -19.78 13.79 3.61
C GLN A 893 -20.81 12.96 4.38
N ILE A 894 -22.07 13.40 4.45
CA ILE A 894 -23.15 12.59 5.02
C ILE A 894 -24.03 12.13 3.86
N TYR A 895 -24.00 10.84 3.58
CA TYR A 895 -24.89 10.21 2.61
C TYR A 895 -26.15 9.69 3.32
N VAL A 896 -27.33 9.96 2.74
CA VAL A 896 -28.59 9.55 3.34
C VAL A 896 -29.31 8.57 2.42
N TYR A 897 -29.58 7.40 2.96
CA TYR A 897 -30.26 6.32 2.27
C TYR A 897 -31.67 6.12 2.83
N ASP A 898 -32.63 5.74 1.98
CA ASP A 898 -33.92 5.27 2.47
C ASP A 898 -33.80 3.84 3.08
N PRO A 899 -34.86 3.33 3.75
CA PRO A 899 -34.82 1.99 4.34
C PRO A 899 -34.59 0.84 3.34
N ALA A 900 -34.75 1.10 2.04
CA ALA A 900 -34.53 0.11 0.98
C ALA A 900 -33.07 0.14 0.43
N GLY A 901 -32.22 1.02 0.97
CA GLY A 901 -30.82 1.14 0.54
C GLY A 901 -30.63 2.03 -0.69
N LYS A 902 -31.60 2.87 -1.02
CA LYS A 902 -31.46 3.85 -2.12
C LYS A 902 -30.94 5.16 -1.56
N LEU A 903 -29.87 5.69 -2.16
CA LEU A 903 -29.37 7.04 -1.87
C LEU A 903 -30.43 8.10 -2.23
N ILE A 904 -30.82 8.93 -1.26
CA ILE A 904 -31.86 9.95 -1.39
C ILE A 904 -31.36 11.38 -1.16
N ASP A 905 -30.20 11.54 -0.51
CA ASP A 905 -29.63 12.86 -0.24
C ASP A 905 -28.13 12.78 0.09
N THR A 906 -27.44 13.92 -0.06
CA THR A 906 -26.08 14.12 0.43
C THR A 906 -25.99 15.47 1.13
N ILE A 907 -25.60 15.47 2.40
CA ILE A 907 -25.46 16.68 3.22
C ILE A 907 -23.99 17.07 3.28
N ALA A 908 -23.64 18.18 2.68
CA ALA A 908 -22.28 18.70 2.69
C ALA A 908 -21.88 19.21 4.09
N VAL A 909 -20.71 18.80 4.55
CA VAL A 909 -20.11 19.24 5.83
C VAL A 909 -18.76 19.90 5.54
N PRO A 910 -18.39 21.02 6.18
CA PRO A 910 -17.11 21.70 5.91
C PRO A 910 -15.87 20.88 6.25
N GLU A 911 -15.91 20.01 7.23
CA GLU A 911 -14.85 19.08 7.62
C GLU A 911 -15.36 17.62 7.50
N ARG A 912 -14.46 16.64 7.38
CA ARG A 912 -14.84 15.22 7.34
C ARG A 912 -15.63 14.82 8.59
N PRO A 913 -16.89 14.36 8.44
CA PRO A 913 -17.67 13.90 9.58
C PRO A 913 -17.15 12.53 10.06
N VAL A 914 -16.90 12.40 11.35
CA VAL A 914 -16.42 11.13 11.96
C VAL A 914 -17.47 10.48 12.83
N GLN A 915 -18.44 11.24 13.38
CA GLN A 915 -19.56 10.67 14.09
C GLN A 915 -20.84 11.51 13.91
N LEU A 916 -21.96 10.82 13.79
CA LEU A 916 -23.30 11.39 13.65
C LEU A 916 -24.16 10.97 14.86
N VAL A 917 -24.71 11.93 15.58
CA VAL A 917 -25.58 11.65 16.73
C VAL A 917 -26.79 12.59 16.71
N PHE A 918 -27.98 12.04 16.73
CA PHE A 918 -29.19 12.83 16.88
C PHE A 918 -29.40 13.27 18.33
N GLY A 919 -29.82 14.52 18.52
CA GLY A 919 -30.14 15.09 19.84
C GLY A 919 -30.88 16.41 19.73
N GLY A 920 -30.67 17.28 20.72
CA GLY A 920 -31.34 18.55 20.81
C GLY A 920 -32.84 18.45 21.08
N PRO A 921 -33.57 19.57 21.03
CA PRO A 921 -35.01 19.61 21.26
C PRO A 921 -35.76 18.73 20.28
N GLY A 922 -36.52 17.75 20.80
CA GLY A 922 -37.33 16.82 20.01
C GLY A 922 -36.48 15.88 19.14
N HIS A 923 -35.20 15.69 19.44
CA HIS A 923 -34.25 14.84 18.65
C HIS A 923 -34.16 15.24 17.18
N LYS A 924 -34.32 16.52 16.86
CA LYS A 924 -34.28 17.05 15.50
C LYS A 924 -32.98 17.80 15.17
N THR A 925 -31.96 17.67 15.99
CA THR A 925 -30.62 18.18 15.72
C THR A 925 -29.70 17.01 15.45
N LEU A 926 -29.10 16.99 14.29
CA LEU A 926 -28.00 16.09 13.98
C LEU A 926 -26.71 16.79 14.40
N PHE A 927 -26.07 16.27 15.42
CA PHE A 927 -24.69 16.63 15.78
C PHE A 927 -23.74 15.87 14.89
N ILE A 928 -22.75 16.57 14.39
CA ILE A 928 -21.76 16.08 13.46
C ILE A 928 -20.38 16.36 14.08
N ALA A 929 -19.79 15.36 14.67
CA ALA A 929 -18.41 15.44 15.11
C ALA A 929 -17.49 15.32 13.91
N ALA A 930 -16.64 16.31 13.71
CA ALA A 930 -15.47 16.23 12.84
C ALA A 930 -14.21 16.21 13.75
N ARG A 931 -13.04 16.01 13.18
CA ARG A 931 -11.81 15.87 14.01
C ARG A 931 -11.55 17.06 14.90
N THR A 932 -11.63 18.26 14.34
CA THR A 932 -11.25 19.49 15.05
C THR A 932 -12.43 20.36 15.41
N SER A 933 -13.63 20.00 14.98
CA SER A 933 -14.83 20.83 15.13
C SER A 933 -16.09 20.01 15.39
N LEU A 934 -17.02 20.61 16.10
CA LEU A 934 -18.38 20.12 16.25
C LEU A 934 -19.31 20.98 15.39
N TYR A 935 -20.08 20.32 14.52
CA TYR A 935 -21.16 20.91 13.74
C TYR A 935 -22.50 20.44 14.25
N ALA A 936 -23.54 21.18 13.90
CA ALA A 936 -24.93 20.81 14.14
C ALA A 936 -25.83 21.33 13.03
N VAL A 937 -26.89 20.55 12.73
CA VAL A 937 -27.90 20.94 11.74
C VAL A 937 -29.26 20.45 12.17
N ARG A 938 -30.31 21.26 11.93
CA ARG A 938 -31.69 20.84 12.15
C ARG A 938 -32.16 19.95 11.01
N THR A 939 -32.63 18.76 11.36
CA THR A 939 -33.17 17.79 10.41
C THR A 939 -34.69 17.90 10.30
N ARG A 940 -35.25 17.46 9.19
CA ARG A 940 -36.67 17.38 8.94
C ARG A 940 -37.36 16.34 9.83
N TYR A 941 -36.70 15.20 10.01
CA TYR A 941 -37.17 14.08 10.85
C TYR A 941 -36.36 13.99 12.13
N ALA A 942 -36.98 13.51 13.19
CA ALA A 942 -36.25 13.26 14.44
C ALA A 942 -35.38 11.99 14.31
N GLY A 943 -34.25 11.95 15.02
CA GLY A 943 -33.48 10.71 15.20
C GLY A 943 -34.24 9.66 16.01
N ARG A 944 -33.88 8.43 15.81
CA ARG A 944 -34.34 7.29 16.61
C ARG A 944 -33.69 7.25 17.97
#